data_23225793c743771db70ae904210d5639
#
_entry.id   23225793c743771db70ae904210d5639
#
_cell.length_a   1.000
_cell.length_b   1.000
_cell.length_c   1.000
_cell.angle_alpha   90.00
_cell.angle_beta   90.00
_cell.angle_gamma   90.00
#
_symmetry.space_group_name_H-M   'P 1'
#
loop_
_entity.id
_entity.type
_entity.pdbx_description
1 polymer ?
#
loop_
_entity_poly.entity_id
_entity_poly.type
_entity_poly.pdbx_seq_one_letter_code
_entity_poly.pdbx_strand_id
1 'polypeptide(L)'
;MFRGAREAYATVEERAAPFYGLAAALAMAVPLVVGALTGRATQGSMIALGAYLVALRAPEGPYGARARNIGGAVLVVAVGATIGGYLSGHTWLAVAVVPPVVALGGAVSWIGPTAGMAVLMTAIRPRSDDITFNGFLEFLGGLLFGAFLLLPWPARRLRPLRTALAEAAETVAEALDAVAQDIGAPDPGPLDAVDLTDPDLAAVARKPDWEERRRAAARALTAARTTYGLYRSDRGRDEPTRPERLIEALARILHETVALRALVEAARRRPPSRDWQMEAHVAIAALAARVRLLAAATETTGQTPLGTVESAAVRRLGRQSEAIRRASLAGDEDLVAAALIGQIRRSIDRIAGSVDSARRTVAGGLRIGFGPPRPLDAPHPASLWERVSTAVRTRSPSFRQISRVSLTVAIAMAIAAALKLPHGHWLTITVMLSIRGTYGETAERIVQRIGGNALGSAIAAILLALSPDQVTTALILFVCGLVAFTLRSVDAAYWGLFGTPLGLMLMDFSTPSDWTAAGERIALTTTGALMAVLAARLLWPAGYAERLPGQLTHLLSVHADLTRATAAVVEDEREQLPHDKIMAAEQATEKINEARNRLAKERVPDVERIARLRTATQAAHRVRDHLIAVGRMSREEDIDSGPVPEILDRIADQLEEAATALEDPPDAVTGDSGSRDPSDRLDDEFADLDAYLSKLARKRRAEVEEGVETDAFTPLRHALLHVSGVRYALRSLRGDVTDLVESALAASHPGEPVQDKPTRP
;
A
#
# COMPACT_ATOMS: atom_id res chain seq x y z
N MET A 1 -2.42 -30.06 -7.65
CA MET A 1 -3.09 -29.46 -8.81
C MET A 1 -4.40 -28.77 -8.43
N PHE A 2 -5.30 -29.38 -7.66
CA PHE A 2 -6.59 -28.77 -7.27
C PHE A 2 -6.50 -27.58 -6.29
N ARG A 3 -5.51 -27.52 -5.39
CA ARG A 3 -5.30 -26.36 -4.50
C ARG A 3 -4.90 -25.11 -5.27
N GLY A 4 -3.96 -25.20 -6.20
CA GLY A 4 -3.56 -24.06 -7.03
C GLY A 4 -4.68 -23.53 -7.94
N ALA A 5 -5.56 -24.42 -8.44
CA ALA A 5 -6.72 -24.00 -9.22
C ALA A 5 -7.76 -23.26 -8.35
N ARG A 6 -7.94 -23.65 -7.09
CA ARG A 6 -8.87 -23.01 -6.16
C ARG A 6 -8.36 -21.63 -5.69
N GLU A 7 -7.06 -21.50 -5.45
CA GLU A 7 -6.42 -20.22 -5.14
C GLU A 7 -6.47 -19.26 -6.33
N ALA A 8 -6.22 -19.77 -7.55
CA ALA A 8 -6.34 -18.98 -8.77
C ALA A 8 -7.79 -18.51 -8.99
N TYR A 9 -8.79 -19.37 -8.73
CA TYR A 9 -10.20 -19.02 -8.85
C TYR A 9 -10.59 -17.94 -7.83
N ALA A 10 -10.18 -18.08 -6.58
CA ALA A 10 -10.43 -17.08 -5.53
C ALA A 10 -9.80 -15.71 -5.89
N THR A 11 -8.58 -15.72 -6.43
CA THR A 11 -7.90 -14.50 -6.89
C THR A 11 -8.62 -13.84 -8.06
N VAL A 12 -9.19 -14.64 -8.99
CA VAL A 12 -10.00 -14.13 -10.11
C VAL A 12 -11.30 -13.51 -9.58
N GLU A 13 -11.98 -14.17 -8.66
CA GLU A 13 -13.22 -13.67 -8.08
C GLU A 13 -13.03 -12.33 -7.34
N GLU A 14 -11.94 -12.19 -6.59
CA GLU A 14 -11.62 -10.99 -5.82
C GLU A 14 -11.18 -9.81 -6.71
N ARG A 15 -10.38 -10.06 -7.74
CA ARG A 15 -9.73 -9.01 -8.54
C ARG A 15 -10.38 -8.72 -9.88
N ALA A 16 -11.24 -9.58 -10.39
CA ALA A 16 -11.89 -9.37 -11.67
C ALA A 16 -12.82 -8.14 -11.65
N ALA A 17 -12.81 -7.39 -12.75
CA ALA A 17 -13.61 -6.18 -12.92
C ALA A 17 -14.64 -6.34 -14.04
N PRO A 18 -15.67 -7.18 -13.91
CA PRO A 18 -16.59 -7.54 -15.01
C PRO A 18 -17.37 -6.33 -15.55
N PHE A 19 -17.77 -5.41 -14.69
CA PHE A 19 -18.45 -4.19 -15.11
C PHE A 19 -17.55 -3.29 -15.96
N TYR A 20 -16.26 -3.18 -15.61
CA TYR A 20 -15.28 -2.44 -16.40
C TYR A 20 -15.07 -3.09 -17.77
N GLY A 21 -14.93 -4.41 -17.80
CA GLY A 21 -14.82 -5.19 -19.04
C GLY A 21 -16.03 -5.01 -19.94
N LEU A 22 -17.25 -5.05 -19.37
CA LEU A 22 -18.49 -4.84 -20.12
C LEU A 22 -18.57 -3.41 -20.70
N ALA A 23 -18.25 -2.38 -19.92
CA ALA A 23 -18.27 -1.00 -20.40
C ALA A 23 -17.27 -0.77 -21.55
N ALA A 24 -16.04 -1.33 -21.42
CA ALA A 24 -15.03 -1.23 -22.46
C ALA A 24 -15.44 -2.01 -23.73
N ALA A 25 -15.94 -3.23 -23.57
CA ALA A 25 -16.37 -4.07 -24.68
C ALA A 25 -17.54 -3.43 -25.47
N LEU A 26 -18.55 -2.90 -24.76
CA LEU A 26 -19.68 -2.21 -25.39
C LEU A 26 -19.22 -0.93 -26.11
N ALA A 27 -18.35 -0.14 -25.49
CA ALA A 27 -17.85 1.09 -26.09
C ALA A 27 -17.06 0.86 -27.39
N MET A 28 -16.45 -0.30 -27.55
CA MET A 28 -15.76 -0.71 -28.78
C MET A 28 -16.71 -1.38 -29.78
N ALA A 29 -17.52 -2.34 -29.32
CA ALA A 29 -18.33 -3.16 -30.21
C ALA A 29 -19.49 -2.37 -30.86
N VAL A 30 -20.15 -1.47 -30.11
CA VAL A 30 -21.28 -0.70 -30.64
C VAL A 30 -20.88 0.11 -31.91
N PRO A 31 -19.81 0.95 -31.89
CA PRO A 31 -19.41 1.68 -33.09
C PRO A 31 -18.90 0.76 -34.21
N LEU A 32 -18.30 -0.39 -33.90
CA LEU A 32 -17.86 -1.36 -34.91
C LEU A 32 -19.06 -1.98 -35.64
N VAL A 33 -20.07 -2.44 -34.90
CA VAL A 33 -21.28 -3.02 -35.49
C VAL A 33 -22.05 -1.97 -36.30
N VAL A 34 -22.24 -0.76 -35.75
CA VAL A 34 -22.91 0.33 -36.49
C VAL A 34 -22.13 0.70 -37.73
N GLY A 35 -20.80 0.78 -37.69
CA GLY A 35 -19.93 1.06 -38.79
C GLY A 35 -20.02 -0.02 -39.88
N ALA A 36 -20.04 -1.32 -39.50
CA ALA A 36 -20.22 -2.43 -40.41
C ALA A 36 -21.59 -2.39 -41.15
N LEU A 37 -22.66 -2.19 -40.37
CA LEU A 37 -24.03 -2.16 -40.95
C LEU A 37 -24.30 -0.93 -41.82
N THR A 38 -23.64 0.21 -41.58
CA THR A 38 -23.81 1.44 -42.35
C THR A 38 -22.79 1.62 -43.50
N GLY A 39 -21.89 0.64 -43.69
CA GLY A 39 -20.81 0.75 -44.67
C GLY A 39 -19.72 1.76 -44.30
N ARG A 40 -19.64 2.16 -43.04
CA ARG A 40 -18.67 3.14 -42.49
C ARG A 40 -17.69 2.49 -41.51
N ALA A 41 -17.17 1.32 -41.89
CA ALA A 41 -16.30 0.52 -40.99
C ALA A 41 -15.08 1.27 -40.51
N THR A 42 -14.46 2.11 -41.33
CA THR A 42 -13.30 2.94 -40.94
C THR A 42 -13.65 3.92 -39.82
N GLN A 43 -14.80 4.60 -39.89
CA GLN A 43 -15.24 5.53 -38.84
C GLN A 43 -15.57 4.78 -37.56
N GLY A 44 -16.26 3.64 -37.66
CA GLY A 44 -16.54 2.77 -36.53
C GLY A 44 -15.27 2.30 -35.80
N SER A 45 -14.24 1.92 -36.57
CA SER A 45 -12.95 1.47 -36.01
C SER A 45 -12.17 2.61 -35.34
N MET A 46 -12.31 3.86 -35.79
CA MET A 46 -11.70 5.04 -35.13
C MET A 46 -12.35 5.33 -33.80
N ILE A 47 -13.68 5.30 -33.73
CA ILE A 47 -14.42 5.46 -32.48
C ILE A 47 -14.04 4.33 -31.48
N ALA A 48 -14.00 3.08 -31.97
CA ALA A 48 -13.60 1.94 -31.13
C ALA A 48 -12.15 2.05 -30.65
N LEU A 49 -11.23 2.58 -31.46
CA LEU A 49 -9.84 2.82 -31.03
C LEU A 49 -9.76 3.87 -29.92
N GLY A 50 -10.50 4.96 -30.04
CA GLY A 50 -10.58 5.98 -28.98
C GLY A 50 -11.09 5.40 -27.66
N ALA A 51 -12.15 4.58 -27.71
CA ALA A 51 -12.65 3.85 -26.53
C ALA A 51 -11.60 2.90 -25.95
N TYR A 52 -10.89 2.13 -26.80
CA TYR A 52 -9.82 1.23 -26.39
C TYR A 52 -8.67 1.96 -25.68
N LEU A 53 -8.17 3.05 -26.26
CA LEU A 53 -7.05 3.81 -25.72
C LEU A 53 -7.40 4.46 -24.35
N VAL A 54 -8.61 4.97 -24.20
CA VAL A 54 -9.08 5.51 -22.91
C VAL A 54 -9.27 4.38 -21.89
N ALA A 55 -9.82 3.24 -22.29
CA ALA A 55 -9.98 2.07 -21.42
C ALA A 55 -8.64 1.48 -20.97
N LEU A 56 -7.57 1.59 -21.76
CA LEU A 56 -6.22 1.16 -21.35
C LEU A 56 -5.72 1.90 -20.11
N ARG A 57 -6.20 3.10 -19.83
CA ARG A 57 -5.75 3.88 -18.67
C ARG A 57 -6.26 3.37 -17.32
N ALA A 58 -7.34 2.56 -17.31
CA ALA A 58 -7.95 1.97 -16.12
C ALA A 58 -8.09 2.98 -14.96
N PRO A 59 -9.00 3.98 -15.07
CA PRO A 59 -9.14 5.00 -14.04
C PRO A 59 -9.64 4.39 -12.74
N GLU A 60 -8.85 4.53 -11.69
CA GLU A 60 -9.17 4.07 -10.33
C GLU A 60 -9.83 5.18 -9.51
N GLY A 61 -10.47 4.81 -8.40
CA GLY A 61 -11.05 5.73 -7.45
C GLY A 61 -12.57 5.95 -7.61
N PRO A 62 -13.15 6.84 -6.83
CA PRO A 62 -14.57 7.15 -6.85
C PRO A 62 -15.00 7.85 -8.14
N TYR A 63 -16.29 7.81 -8.45
CA TYR A 63 -16.87 8.26 -9.71
C TYR A 63 -16.46 9.68 -10.13
N GLY A 64 -16.37 10.64 -9.20
CA GLY A 64 -15.93 12.01 -9.51
C GLY A 64 -14.47 12.10 -9.96
N ALA A 65 -13.57 11.35 -9.31
CA ALA A 65 -12.17 11.27 -9.71
C ALA A 65 -12.03 10.48 -11.04
N ARG A 66 -12.80 9.40 -11.21
CA ARG A 66 -12.87 8.63 -12.46
C ARG A 66 -13.32 9.51 -13.62
N ALA A 67 -14.40 10.30 -13.45
CA ALA A 67 -14.89 11.21 -14.48
C ALA A 67 -13.83 12.22 -14.92
N ARG A 68 -13.13 12.84 -13.97
CA ARG A 68 -12.03 13.78 -14.27
C ARG A 68 -10.87 13.11 -14.98
N ASN A 69 -10.46 11.92 -14.52
CA ASN A 69 -9.36 11.14 -15.12
C ASN A 69 -9.72 10.63 -16.51
N ILE A 70 -10.98 10.21 -16.72
CA ILE A 70 -11.50 9.82 -18.05
C ILE A 70 -11.54 11.05 -18.95
N GLY A 71 -12.07 12.18 -18.50
CA GLY A 71 -12.11 13.42 -19.28
C GLY A 71 -10.71 13.85 -19.73
N GLY A 72 -9.73 13.82 -18.83
CA GLY A 72 -8.33 14.07 -19.16
C GLY A 72 -7.77 13.06 -20.18
N ALA A 73 -8.05 11.77 -20.00
CA ALA A 73 -7.62 10.73 -20.94
C ALA A 73 -8.25 10.89 -22.34
N VAL A 74 -9.52 11.23 -22.40
CA VAL A 74 -10.25 11.49 -23.66
C VAL A 74 -9.61 12.66 -24.44
N LEU A 75 -9.30 13.75 -23.75
CA LEU A 75 -8.61 14.89 -24.37
C LEU A 75 -7.22 14.53 -24.87
N VAL A 76 -6.44 13.80 -24.05
CA VAL A 76 -5.08 13.36 -24.42
C VAL A 76 -5.11 12.43 -25.62
N VAL A 77 -6.08 11.50 -25.69
CA VAL A 77 -6.24 10.59 -26.83
C VAL A 77 -6.64 11.36 -28.07
N ALA A 78 -7.61 12.28 -28.00
CA ALA A 78 -8.05 13.10 -29.12
C ALA A 78 -6.92 13.98 -29.70
N VAL A 79 -6.16 14.66 -28.83
CA VAL A 79 -4.98 15.45 -29.24
C VAL A 79 -3.91 14.55 -29.84
N GLY A 80 -3.64 13.39 -29.20
CA GLY A 80 -2.68 12.40 -29.69
C GLY A 80 -3.07 11.87 -31.06
N ALA A 81 -4.34 11.55 -31.28
CA ALA A 81 -4.87 11.11 -32.58
C ALA A 81 -4.72 12.20 -33.65
N THR A 82 -5.01 13.45 -33.35
CA THR A 82 -4.84 14.57 -34.26
C THR A 82 -3.36 14.74 -34.66
N ILE A 83 -2.44 14.71 -33.68
CA ILE A 83 -0.98 14.75 -33.93
C ILE A 83 -0.57 13.55 -34.80
N GLY A 84 -1.01 12.33 -34.44
CA GLY A 84 -0.73 11.12 -35.19
C GLY A 84 -1.22 11.21 -36.65
N GLY A 85 -2.41 11.77 -36.89
CA GLY A 85 -2.96 12.01 -38.21
C GLY A 85 -2.07 12.91 -39.07
N TYR A 86 -1.51 13.99 -38.53
CA TYR A 86 -0.54 14.84 -39.24
C TYR A 86 0.78 14.12 -39.53
N LEU A 87 1.18 13.15 -38.68
CA LEU A 87 2.38 12.35 -38.89
C LEU A 87 2.18 11.20 -39.87
N SER A 88 0.94 10.86 -40.21
CA SER A 88 0.61 9.80 -41.17
C SER A 88 1.26 10.07 -42.54
N GLY A 89 1.92 9.07 -43.09
CA GLY A 89 2.70 9.18 -44.32
C GLY A 89 4.11 9.79 -44.15
N HIS A 90 4.48 10.30 -42.97
CA HIS A 90 5.78 10.90 -42.69
C HIS A 90 6.57 10.10 -41.63
N THR A 91 7.04 8.92 -42.00
CA THR A 91 7.64 7.95 -41.04
C THR A 91 8.77 8.55 -40.20
N TRP A 92 9.70 9.29 -40.82
CA TRP A 92 10.82 9.92 -40.07
C TRP A 92 10.38 11.05 -39.16
N LEU A 93 9.32 11.77 -39.50
CA LEU A 93 8.74 12.77 -38.64
C LEU A 93 8.07 12.09 -37.42
N ALA A 94 7.42 10.97 -37.60
CA ALA A 94 6.89 10.17 -36.51
C ALA A 94 8.00 9.67 -35.57
N VAL A 95 9.17 9.24 -36.12
CA VAL A 95 10.36 8.88 -35.31
C VAL A 95 10.84 10.05 -34.45
N ALA A 96 10.74 11.27 -34.93
CA ALA A 96 11.18 12.47 -34.17
C ALA A 96 10.16 12.90 -33.10
N VAL A 97 8.85 12.72 -33.34
CA VAL A 97 7.78 13.27 -32.48
C VAL A 97 7.29 12.27 -31.40
N VAL A 98 7.16 10.99 -31.73
CA VAL A 98 6.59 9.99 -30.81
C VAL A 98 7.43 9.82 -29.52
N PRO A 99 8.78 9.69 -29.57
CA PRO A 99 9.58 9.53 -28.35
C PRO A 99 9.47 10.68 -27.35
N PRO A 100 9.51 11.97 -27.75
CA PRO A 100 9.22 13.09 -26.85
C PRO A 100 7.81 13.04 -26.22
N VAL A 101 6.79 12.63 -26.99
CA VAL A 101 5.43 12.46 -26.44
C VAL A 101 5.37 11.33 -25.41
N VAL A 102 6.08 10.24 -25.65
CA VAL A 102 6.23 9.14 -24.67
C VAL A 102 6.94 9.64 -23.40
N ALA A 103 8.01 10.43 -23.57
CA ALA A 103 8.71 11.05 -22.43
C ALA A 103 7.79 11.97 -21.64
N LEU A 104 7.02 12.83 -22.31
CA LEU A 104 6.04 13.72 -21.69
C LEU A 104 4.96 12.94 -20.92
N GLY A 105 4.43 11.87 -21.53
CA GLY A 105 3.46 10.99 -20.89
C GLY A 105 4.02 10.28 -19.66
N GLY A 106 5.32 9.95 -19.65
CA GLY A 106 6.01 9.40 -18.47
C GLY A 106 6.27 10.44 -17.37
N ALA A 107 6.57 11.69 -17.75
CA ALA A 107 6.87 12.77 -16.82
C ALA A 107 5.61 13.36 -16.15
N VAL A 108 4.49 13.36 -16.87
CA VAL A 108 3.25 14.02 -16.46
C VAL A 108 2.15 12.98 -16.27
N SER A 109 1.84 12.67 -15.01
CA SER A 109 0.92 11.59 -14.64
C SER A 109 -0.49 11.71 -15.23
N TRP A 110 -1.01 12.93 -15.44
CA TRP A 110 -2.34 13.12 -16.03
C TRP A 110 -2.36 12.93 -17.56
N ILE A 111 -1.21 13.10 -18.25
CA ILE A 111 -1.06 12.76 -19.67
C ILE A 111 -0.96 11.24 -19.81
N GLY A 112 -0.06 10.61 -19.03
CA GLY A 112 0.10 9.18 -18.96
C GLY A 112 0.69 8.54 -20.22
N PRO A 113 1.01 7.23 -20.18
CA PRO A 113 1.66 6.51 -21.29
C PRO A 113 0.77 6.33 -22.53
N THR A 114 -0.55 6.54 -22.40
CA THR A 114 -1.50 6.39 -23.51
C THR A 114 -1.36 7.48 -24.57
N ALA A 115 -0.77 8.64 -24.24
CA ALA A 115 -0.53 9.70 -25.22
C ALA A 115 0.37 9.26 -26.37
N GLY A 116 1.55 8.69 -26.05
CA GLY A 116 2.46 8.16 -27.06
C GLY A 116 1.84 7.04 -27.89
N MET A 117 1.00 6.20 -27.25
CA MET A 117 0.30 5.13 -27.95
C MET A 117 -0.78 5.68 -28.90
N ALA A 118 -1.52 6.72 -28.50
CA ALA A 118 -2.52 7.37 -29.37
C ALA A 118 -1.86 7.97 -30.61
N VAL A 119 -0.76 8.73 -30.44
CA VAL A 119 0.00 9.29 -31.56
C VAL A 119 0.50 8.19 -32.49
N LEU A 120 1.11 7.14 -31.96
CA LEU A 120 1.66 6.03 -32.73
C LEU A 120 0.59 5.29 -33.51
N MET A 121 -0.51 4.88 -32.86
CA MET A 121 -1.58 4.09 -33.47
C MET A 121 -2.30 4.85 -34.59
N THR A 122 -2.42 6.15 -34.48
CA THR A 122 -3.03 6.97 -35.52
C THR A 122 -2.03 7.29 -36.66
N ALA A 123 -0.73 7.48 -36.34
CA ALA A 123 0.29 7.77 -37.35
C ALA A 123 0.52 6.60 -38.35
N ILE A 124 0.25 5.37 -37.96
CA ILE A 124 0.40 4.19 -38.83
C ILE A 124 -0.78 3.94 -39.76
N ARG A 125 -1.90 4.63 -39.54
CA ARG A 125 -3.07 4.50 -40.43
C ARG A 125 -2.88 5.28 -41.71
N PRO A 126 -3.56 4.87 -42.81
CA PRO A 126 -3.57 5.63 -44.05
C PRO A 126 -4.02 7.08 -43.76
N ARG A 127 -3.40 8.04 -44.47
CA ARG A 127 -3.74 9.45 -44.35
C ARG A 127 -5.21 9.66 -44.72
N SER A 128 -5.95 10.28 -43.84
CA SER A 128 -7.34 10.67 -44.06
C SER A 128 -7.39 12.08 -44.64
N ASP A 129 -8.39 12.38 -45.46
CA ASP A 129 -8.63 13.71 -46.01
C ASP A 129 -8.97 14.73 -44.93
N ASP A 130 -9.60 14.31 -43.82
CA ASP A 130 -9.93 15.15 -42.67
C ASP A 130 -9.31 14.60 -41.38
N ILE A 131 -8.14 15.11 -41.04
CA ILE A 131 -7.36 14.69 -39.87
C ILE A 131 -8.05 15.10 -38.55
N THR A 132 -8.69 16.28 -38.55
CA THR A 132 -9.36 16.79 -37.34
C THR A 132 -10.61 15.98 -37.02
N PHE A 133 -11.30 15.52 -38.04
CA PHE A 133 -12.46 14.63 -37.91
C PHE A 133 -12.09 13.28 -37.31
N ASN A 134 -10.94 12.72 -37.68
CA ASN A 134 -10.44 11.50 -37.02
C ASN A 134 -10.16 11.67 -35.52
N GLY A 135 -9.52 12.76 -35.14
CA GLY A 135 -9.35 13.13 -33.72
C GLY A 135 -10.69 13.26 -32.98
N PHE A 136 -11.70 13.81 -33.65
CA PHE A 136 -13.06 13.92 -33.12
C PHE A 136 -13.73 12.55 -32.97
N LEU A 137 -13.53 11.61 -33.92
CA LEU A 137 -14.07 10.25 -33.78
C LEU A 137 -13.46 9.49 -32.61
N GLU A 138 -12.14 9.61 -32.38
CA GLU A 138 -11.49 9.00 -31.22
C GLU A 138 -11.93 9.66 -29.90
N PHE A 139 -12.15 10.98 -29.91
CA PHE A 139 -12.77 11.71 -28.80
C PHE A 139 -14.16 11.15 -28.45
N LEU A 140 -15.00 10.93 -29.48
CA LEU A 140 -16.34 10.37 -29.30
C LEU A 140 -16.29 8.96 -28.71
N GLY A 141 -15.34 8.14 -29.14
CA GLY A 141 -15.12 6.78 -28.59
C GLY A 141 -14.75 6.81 -27.11
N GLY A 142 -13.84 7.71 -26.72
CA GLY A 142 -13.49 7.92 -25.32
C GLY A 142 -14.67 8.41 -24.46
N LEU A 143 -15.50 9.32 -25.01
CA LEU A 143 -16.72 9.76 -24.34
C LEU A 143 -17.72 8.61 -24.17
N LEU A 144 -17.89 7.76 -25.19
CA LEU A 144 -18.78 6.62 -25.14
C LEU A 144 -18.37 5.65 -24.04
N PHE A 145 -17.07 5.34 -23.94
CA PHE A 145 -16.55 4.54 -22.83
C PHE A 145 -16.82 5.19 -21.47
N GLY A 146 -16.55 6.50 -21.36
CA GLY A 146 -16.82 7.27 -20.15
C GLY A 146 -18.30 7.21 -19.74
N ALA A 147 -19.21 7.36 -20.71
CA ALA A 147 -20.65 7.28 -20.51
C ALA A 147 -21.07 5.91 -19.96
N PHE A 148 -20.64 4.81 -20.59
CA PHE A 148 -20.94 3.45 -20.12
C PHE A 148 -20.36 3.18 -18.72
N LEU A 149 -19.13 3.59 -18.46
CA LEU A 149 -18.49 3.37 -17.16
C LEU A 149 -19.13 4.18 -16.04
N LEU A 150 -19.61 5.40 -16.33
CA LEU A 150 -20.22 6.30 -15.37
C LEU A 150 -21.74 6.15 -15.24
N LEU A 151 -22.39 5.37 -16.12
CA LEU A 151 -23.84 5.14 -16.11
C LEU A 151 -24.40 4.76 -14.75
N PRO A 152 -23.77 3.91 -13.92
CA PRO A 152 -24.26 3.53 -12.59
C PRO A 152 -24.03 4.60 -11.51
N TRP A 153 -23.44 5.76 -11.83
CA TRP A 153 -23.09 6.78 -10.85
C TRP A 153 -24.21 7.16 -9.89
N PRO A 154 -25.44 7.49 -10.32
CA PRO A 154 -26.49 7.93 -9.40
C PRO A 154 -26.83 6.88 -8.34
N ALA A 155 -26.85 5.59 -8.72
CA ALA A 155 -27.22 4.48 -7.83
C ALA A 155 -26.09 3.99 -6.94
N ARG A 156 -24.82 4.13 -7.37
CA ARG A 156 -23.65 3.51 -6.72
C ARG A 156 -22.61 4.51 -6.22
N ARG A 157 -22.94 5.80 -6.14
CA ARG A 157 -21.99 6.86 -5.81
C ARG A 157 -21.17 6.61 -4.55
N LEU A 158 -21.82 6.15 -3.48
CA LEU A 158 -21.18 5.92 -2.18
C LEU A 158 -20.61 4.51 -2.00
N ARG A 159 -20.85 3.60 -2.95
CA ARG A 159 -20.41 2.22 -2.83
C ARG A 159 -18.90 2.08 -2.61
N PRO A 160 -18.00 2.76 -3.37
CA PRO A 160 -16.56 2.64 -3.14
C PRO A 160 -16.12 3.09 -1.75
N LEU A 161 -16.75 4.16 -1.21
CA LEU A 161 -16.45 4.63 0.14
C LEU A 161 -16.98 3.66 1.20
N ARG A 162 -18.18 3.12 1.02
CA ARG A 162 -18.74 2.14 1.96
C ARG A 162 -17.91 0.87 1.99
N THR A 163 -17.50 0.35 0.82
CA THR A 163 -16.61 -0.81 0.73
C THR A 163 -15.28 -0.55 1.41
N ALA A 164 -14.63 0.58 1.17
CA ALA A 164 -13.36 0.92 1.82
C ALA A 164 -13.49 1.09 3.35
N LEU A 165 -14.60 1.65 3.84
CA LEU A 165 -14.87 1.77 5.27
C LEU A 165 -15.19 0.41 5.93
N ALA A 166 -15.92 -0.45 5.22
CA ALA A 166 -16.22 -1.79 5.69
C ALA A 166 -14.96 -2.66 5.74
N GLU A 167 -14.12 -2.62 4.72
CA GLU A 167 -12.82 -3.29 4.68
C GLU A 167 -11.90 -2.80 5.82
N ALA A 168 -11.87 -1.49 6.08
CA ALA A 168 -11.11 -0.93 7.20
C ALA A 168 -11.65 -1.44 8.56
N ALA A 169 -12.97 -1.56 8.73
CA ALA A 169 -13.55 -2.09 9.94
C ALA A 169 -13.26 -3.60 10.10
N GLU A 170 -13.36 -4.38 9.02
CA GLU A 170 -13.08 -5.83 9.04
C GLU A 170 -11.62 -6.11 9.40
N THR A 171 -10.68 -5.43 8.75
CA THR A 171 -9.24 -5.61 9.03
C THR A 171 -8.85 -5.15 10.44
N VAL A 172 -9.50 -4.12 10.98
CA VAL A 172 -9.32 -3.72 12.40
C VAL A 172 -9.89 -4.80 13.33
N ALA A 173 -11.00 -5.44 13.00
CA ALA A 173 -11.54 -6.56 13.77
C ALA A 173 -10.61 -7.77 13.75
N GLU A 174 -9.99 -8.07 12.61
CA GLU A 174 -8.97 -9.12 12.49
C GLU A 174 -7.74 -8.86 13.35
N ALA A 175 -7.29 -7.60 13.45
CA ALA A 175 -6.20 -7.22 14.31
C ALA A 175 -6.56 -7.40 15.81
N LEU A 176 -7.78 -7.07 16.23
CA LEU A 176 -8.29 -7.35 17.57
C LEU A 176 -8.34 -8.85 17.87
N ASP A 177 -8.83 -9.65 16.93
CA ASP A 177 -8.88 -11.11 17.08
C ASP A 177 -7.48 -11.73 17.19
N ALA A 178 -6.48 -11.16 16.50
CA ALA A 178 -5.11 -11.63 16.66
C ALA A 178 -4.64 -11.48 18.12
N VAL A 179 -4.91 -10.34 18.76
CA VAL A 179 -4.56 -10.11 20.18
C VAL A 179 -5.38 -11.06 21.09
N ALA A 180 -6.66 -11.30 20.79
CA ALA A 180 -7.44 -12.25 21.55
C ALA A 180 -6.87 -13.67 21.47
N GLN A 181 -6.50 -14.11 20.26
CA GLN A 181 -5.89 -15.43 20.03
C GLN A 181 -4.54 -15.57 20.73
N ASP A 182 -3.72 -14.52 20.72
CA ASP A 182 -2.44 -14.49 21.43
C ASP A 182 -2.63 -14.71 22.94
N ILE A 183 -3.65 -14.11 23.56
CA ILE A 183 -3.94 -14.29 24.98
C ILE A 183 -4.37 -15.72 25.31
N GLY A 184 -5.19 -16.33 24.46
CA GLY A 184 -5.73 -17.68 24.66
C GLY A 184 -4.77 -18.80 24.26
N ALA A 185 -3.67 -18.50 23.57
CA ALA A 185 -2.69 -19.51 23.18
C ALA A 185 -1.85 -19.95 24.39
N PRO A 186 -1.65 -21.24 24.62
CA PRO A 186 -0.65 -21.70 25.56
C PRO A 186 0.71 -21.14 25.15
N ASP A 187 1.56 -20.84 26.14
CA ASP A 187 2.91 -20.32 25.92
C ASP A 187 3.63 -21.26 24.96
N PRO A 188 4.06 -20.84 23.76
CA PRO A 188 4.88 -21.68 22.92
C PRO A 188 6.18 -21.90 23.67
N GLY A 189 6.33 -23.09 24.26
CA GLY A 189 7.61 -23.52 24.82
C GLY A 189 8.73 -23.30 23.80
N PRO A 190 10.01 -23.42 24.20
CA PRO A 190 11.13 -23.12 23.32
C PRO A 190 10.93 -23.77 21.94
N LEU A 191 11.05 -22.96 20.88
CA LEU A 191 10.77 -23.30 19.48
C LEU A 191 11.54 -24.51 18.91
N ASP A 192 12.43 -25.12 19.71
CA ASP A 192 13.26 -26.26 19.34
C ASP A 192 12.50 -27.59 19.27
N ALA A 193 11.21 -27.62 19.59
CA ALA A 193 10.43 -28.86 19.66
C ALA A 193 9.32 -28.98 18.58
N VAL A 194 9.17 -28.03 17.66
CA VAL A 194 8.15 -28.12 16.61
C VAL A 194 8.78 -28.69 15.34
N ASP A 195 8.43 -29.93 15.03
CA ASP A 195 8.80 -30.58 13.77
C ASP A 195 8.07 -29.89 12.60
N LEU A 196 8.76 -28.96 11.91
CA LEU A 196 8.25 -28.19 10.76
C LEU A 196 8.10 -29.04 9.49
N THR A 197 8.39 -30.33 9.54
CA THR A 197 8.22 -31.25 8.40
C THR A 197 6.78 -31.71 8.22
N ASP A 198 5.91 -31.54 9.22
CA ASP A 198 4.48 -31.83 9.11
C ASP A 198 3.75 -30.68 8.38
N PRO A 199 3.17 -30.93 7.20
CA PRO A 199 2.45 -29.89 6.42
C PRO A 199 1.24 -29.31 7.14
N ASP A 200 0.62 -30.02 8.08
CA ASP A 200 -0.52 -29.53 8.85
C ASP A 200 -0.05 -28.63 10.01
N LEU A 201 1.09 -28.94 10.64
CA LEU A 201 1.75 -28.05 11.60
C LEU A 201 2.34 -26.81 10.91
N ALA A 202 2.91 -26.97 9.72
CA ALA A 202 3.34 -25.82 8.90
C ALA A 202 2.17 -24.94 8.43
N ALA A 203 0.96 -25.47 8.30
CA ALA A 203 -0.25 -24.70 8.00
C ALA A 203 -0.79 -23.96 9.24
N VAL A 204 -0.64 -24.52 10.43
CA VAL A 204 -0.97 -23.84 11.70
C VAL A 204 0.06 -22.76 12.04
N ALA A 205 1.35 -22.99 11.73
CA ALA A 205 2.42 -21.99 11.85
C ALA A 205 2.29 -20.83 10.84
N ARG A 206 1.47 -20.99 9.79
CA ARG A 206 1.16 -19.93 8.80
C ARG A 206 -0.08 -19.12 9.14
N LYS A 207 -0.54 -19.07 10.40
CA LYS A 207 -1.51 -18.03 10.77
C LYS A 207 -0.88 -16.67 10.45
N PRO A 208 -1.61 -15.77 9.76
CA PRO A 208 -1.07 -14.46 9.47
C PRO A 208 -0.62 -13.81 10.77
N ASP A 209 0.68 -13.52 10.83
CA ASP A 209 1.31 -12.90 11.98
C ASP A 209 0.58 -11.60 12.33
N TRP A 210 0.56 -11.23 13.61
CA TRP A 210 0.05 -9.94 14.08
C TRP A 210 0.46 -8.80 13.17
N GLU A 211 1.71 -8.78 12.77
CA GLU A 211 2.29 -7.73 11.94
C GLU A 211 1.61 -7.64 10.56
N GLU A 212 1.23 -8.76 9.96
CA GLU A 212 0.51 -8.79 8.70
C GLU A 212 -0.90 -8.23 8.82
N ARG A 213 -1.65 -8.63 9.87
CA ARG A 213 -3.01 -8.14 10.14
C ARG A 213 -3.01 -6.66 10.49
N ARG A 214 -2.06 -6.23 11.31
CA ARG A 214 -1.89 -4.82 11.67
C ARG A 214 -1.59 -3.96 10.42
N ARG A 215 -0.68 -4.42 9.54
CA ARG A 215 -0.37 -3.74 8.27
C ARG A 215 -1.59 -3.71 7.34
N ALA A 216 -2.36 -4.78 7.29
CA ALA A 216 -3.60 -4.81 6.50
C ALA A 216 -4.59 -3.75 7.01
N ALA A 217 -4.80 -3.66 8.33
CA ALA A 217 -5.67 -2.66 8.94
C ALA A 217 -5.18 -1.21 8.68
N ALA A 218 -3.87 -0.94 8.81
CA ALA A 218 -3.30 0.37 8.52
C ALA A 218 -3.47 0.76 7.05
N ARG A 219 -3.23 -0.18 6.11
CA ARG A 219 -3.44 0.05 4.67
C ARG A 219 -4.90 0.30 4.34
N ALA A 220 -5.82 -0.48 4.90
CA ALA A 220 -7.26 -0.31 4.69
C ALA A 220 -7.76 1.03 5.22
N LEU A 221 -7.28 1.47 6.40
CA LEU A 221 -7.58 2.80 6.95
C LEU A 221 -7.05 3.93 6.05
N THR A 222 -5.84 3.78 5.52
CA THR A 222 -5.25 4.74 4.57
C THR A 222 -6.04 4.78 3.27
N ALA A 223 -6.45 3.62 2.74
CA ALA A 223 -7.31 3.53 1.56
C ALA A 223 -8.68 4.19 1.80
N ALA A 224 -9.28 3.97 2.98
CA ALA A 224 -10.55 4.61 3.36
C ALA A 224 -10.42 6.14 3.45
N ARG A 225 -9.33 6.67 4.04
CA ARG A 225 -9.05 8.12 4.07
C ARG A 225 -8.84 8.70 2.69
N THR A 226 -8.03 8.05 1.87
CA THR A 226 -7.77 8.48 0.49
C THR A 226 -9.07 8.49 -0.32
N THR A 227 -9.86 7.43 -0.21
CA THR A 227 -11.17 7.32 -0.86
C THR A 227 -12.11 8.42 -0.38
N TYR A 228 -12.19 8.67 0.94
CA TYR A 228 -13.00 9.75 1.51
C TYR A 228 -12.53 11.14 1.03
N GLY A 229 -11.23 11.37 0.96
CA GLY A 229 -10.65 12.63 0.45
C GLY A 229 -11.15 13.02 -0.94
N LEU A 230 -11.49 12.03 -1.78
CA LEU A 230 -12.04 12.24 -3.11
C LEU A 230 -13.53 12.63 -3.12
N TYR A 231 -14.26 12.37 -2.03
CA TYR A 231 -15.67 12.78 -1.84
C TYR A 231 -15.81 14.11 -1.10
N ARG A 232 -14.75 14.65 -0.53
CA ARG A 232 -14.76 15.81 0.34
C ARG A 232 -15.10 17.09 -0.43
N SER A 233 -16.40 17.41 -0.53
CA SER A 233 -16.90 18.68 -1.01
C SER A 233 -17.13 19.71 0.12
N ASP A 234 -17.07 19.29 1.36
CA ASP A 234 -17.39 20.09 2.56
C ASP A 234 -16.15 20.68 3.24
N ARG A 235 -15.19 21.22 2.47
CA ARG A 235 -14.12 22.02 3.04
C ARG A 235 -14.66 23.38 3.46
N GLY A 236 -14.98 23.51 4.71
CA GLY A 236 -15.46 24.77 5.28
C GLY A 236 -16.44 24.60 6.43
N ARG A 237 -16.69 23.37 6.88
CA ARG A 237 -17.37 23.11 8.15
C ARG A 237 -16.32 22.76 9.22
N ASP A 238 -16.41 23.43 10.34
CA ASP A 238 -15.54 23.21 11.51
C ASP A 238 -15.79 21.84 12.16
N GLU A 239 -16.88 21.15 11.82
CA GLU A 239 -17.21 19.84 12.36
C GLU A 239 -16.83 18.69 11.41
N PRO A 240 -16.14 17.64 11.91
CA PRO A 240 -15.80 16.48 11.11
C PRO A 240 -17.06 15.73 10.66
N THR A 241 -17.04 15.25 9.42
CA THR A 241 -18.16 14.50 8.82
C THR A 241 -18.29 13.11 9.43
N ARG A 242 -19.42 12.44 9.24
CA ARG A 242 -19.63 11.08 9.77
C ARG A 242 -18.61 10.04 9.25
N PRO A 243 -18.28 9.98 7.96
CA PRO A 243 -17.20 9.09 7.49
C PRO A 243 -15.85 9.39 8.14
N GLU A 244 -15.52 10.66 8.34
CA GLU A 244 -14.30 11.10 9.00
C GLU A 244 -14.25 10.63 10.46
N ARG A 245 -15.33 10.85 11.22
CA ARG A 245 -15.48 10.35 12.60
C ARG A 245 -15.39 8.81 12.68
N LEU A 246 -15.91 8.10 11.68
CA LEU A 246 -15.78 6.63 11.64
C LEU A 246 -14.34 6.21 11.39
N ILE A 247 -13.64 6.83 10.44
CA ILE A 247 -12.22 6.56 10.17
C ILE A 247 -11.37 6.85 11.40
N GLU A 248 -11.62 7.97 12.07
CA GLU A 248 -10.91 8.32 13.32
C GLU A 248 -11.20 7.34 14.46
N ALA A 249 -12.45 6.88 14.59
CA ALA A 249 -12.80 5.89 15.60
C ALA A 249 -12.12 4.54 15.33
N LEU A 250 -12.09 4.08 14.07
CA LEU A 250 -11.39 2.85 13.68
C LEU A 250 -9.87 2.98 13.87
N ALA A 251 -9.30 4.13 13.55
CA ALA A 251 -7.88 4.39 13.79
C ALA A 251 -7.55 4.37 15.30
N ARG A 252 -8.42 4.96 16.14
CA ARG A 252 -8.25 4.86 17.60
C ARG A 252 -8.32 3.42 18.10
N ILE A 253 -9.28 2.62 17.58
CA ILE A 253 -9.38 1.19 17.93
C ILE A 253 -8.06 0.48 17.56
N LEU A 254 -7.53 0.69 16.37
CA LEU A 254 -6.28 0.05 15.93
C LEU A 254 -5.10 0.46 16.85
N HIS A 255 -4.94 1.75 17.14
CA HIS A 255 -3.85 2.23 18.01
C HIS A 255 -3.98 1.70 19.43
N GLU A 256 -5.19 1.64 20.01
CA GLU A 256 -5.42 1.02 21.33
C GLU A 256 -5.17 -0.49 21.30
N THR A 257 -5.43 -1.16 20.16
CA THR A 257 -5.13 -2.60 19.98
C THR A 257 -3.62 -2.85 19.98
N VAL A 258 -2.83 -1.94 19.39
CA VAL A 258 -1.36 -1.98 19.45
C VAL A 258 -0.87 -1.83 20.90
N ALA A 259 -1.38 -0.85 21.64
CA ALA A 259 -1.07 -0.65 23.05
C ALA A 259 -1.49 -1.86 23.92
N LEU A 260 -2.68 -2.39 23.67
CA LEU A 260 -3.19 -3.57 24.36
C LEU A 260 -2.28 -4.79 24.17
N ARG A 261 -1.79 -5.02 22.96
CA ARG A 261 -0.85 -6.12 22.69
C ARG A 261 0.44 -5.97 23.50
N ALA A 262 1.02 -4.78 23.54
CA ALA A 262 2.23 -4.52 24.32
C ALA A 262 2.00 -4.79 25.82
N LEU A 263 0.85 -4.40 26.36
CA LEU A 263 0.46 -4.67 27.74
C LEU A 263 0.26 -6.17 28.04
N VAL A 264 -0.36 -6.90 27.10
CA VAL A 264 -0.56 -8.35 27.21
C VAL A 264 0.78 -9.07 27.25
N GLU A 265 1.71 -8.70 26.39
CA GLU A 265 3.06 -9.26 26.37
C GLU A 265 3.82 -8.95 27.68
N ALA A 266 3.68 -7.74 28.20
CA ALA A 266 4.23 -7.36 29.51
C ALA A 266 3.65 -8.22 30.65
N ALA A 267 2.34 -8.43 30.66
CA ALA A 267 1.65 -9.20 31.70
C ALA A 267 2.00 -10.71 31.64
N ARG A 268 2.30 -11.25 30.45
CA ARG A 268 2.79 -12.64 30.32
C ARG A 268 4.15 -12.85 30.97
N ARG A 269 5.06 -11.88 30.86
CA ARG A 269 6.40 -11.96 31.48
C ARG A 269 6.39 -11.76 32.99
N ARG A 270 5.34 -11.16 33.52
CA ARG A 270 5.13 -10.93 34.95
C ARG A 270 3.68 -11.23 35.32
N PRO A 271 3.27 -12.52 35.27
CA PRO A 271 1.89 -12.88 35.48
C PRO A 271 1.52 -12.75 36.95
N PRO A 272 0.32 -12.23 37.31
CA PRO A 272 -0.25 -12.36 38.60
C PRO A 272 -0.59 -13.84 38.90
N SER A 273 -0.75 -14.22 40.16
CA SER A 273 -1.09 -15.59 40.57
C SER A 273 -2.52 -15.98 40.16
N ARG A 274 -3.40 -14.98 39.94
CA ARG A 274 -4.79 -15.19 39.54
C ARG A 274 -4.94 -15.14 38.02
N ASP A 275 -5.72 -16.07 37.50
CA ASP A 275 -6.02 -16.13 36.07
C ASP A 275 -6.87 -14.92 35.61
N TRP A 276 -6.44 -14.25 34.56
CA TRP A 276 -7.10 -13.11 33.93
C TRP A 276 -7.26 -13.29 32.42
N GLN A 277 -6.55 -14.24 31.84
CA GLN A 277 -6.38 -14.37 30.37
C GLN A 277 -7.70 -14.74 29.72
N MET A 278 -8.46 -15.67 30.30
CA MET A 278 -9.74 -16.12 29.77
C MET A 278 -10.74 -14.96 29.66
N GLU A 279 -10.87 -14.14 30.71
CA GLU A 279 -11.82 -13.03 30.70
C GLU A 279 -11.38 -11.91 29.72
N ALA A 280 -10.08 -11.67 29.60
CA ALA A 280 -9.53 -10.74 28.62
C ALA A 280 -9.75 -11.23 27.19
N HIS A 281 -9.46 -12.51 26.91
CA HIS A 281 -9.73 -13.15 25.61
C HIS A 281 -11.19 -12.97 25.18
N VAL A 282 -12.14 -13.35 26.05
CA VAL A 282 -13.57 -13.26 25.75
C VAL A 282 -14.00 -11.79 25.55
N ALA A 283 -13.45 -10.85 26.33
CA ALA A 283 -13.79 -9.44 26.19
C ALA A 283 -13.31 -8.87 24.84
N ILE A 284 -12.08 -9.17 24.44
CA ILE A 284 -11.50 -8.68 23.19
C ILE A 284 -12.19 -9.32 21.99
N ALA A 285 -12.44 -10.63 22.02
CA ALA A 285 -13.18 -11.34 20.96
C ALA A 285 -14.60 -10.78 20.79
N ALA A 286 -15.28 -10.42 21.86
CA ALA A 286 -16.58 -9.78 21.82
C ALA A 286 -16.52 -8.38 21.18
N LEU A 287 -15.46 -7.61 21.41
CA LEU A 287 -15.23 -6.31 20.75
C LEU A 287 -14.92 -6.47 19.27
N ALA A 288 -14.10 -7.45 18.89
CA ALA A 288 -13.82 -7.77 17.49
C ALA A 288 -15.11 -8.14 16.73
N ALA A 289 -15.97 -8.98 17.32
CA ALA A 289 -17.25 -9.32 16.73
C ALA A 289 -18.15 -8.09 16.50
N ARG A 290 -18.12 -7.11 17.42
CA ARG A 290 -18.87 -5.85 17.26
C ARG A 290 -18.31 -4.97 16.13
N VAL A 291 -16.99 -4.92 15.96
CA VAL A 291 -16.36 -4.17 14.85
C VAL A 291 -16.72 -4.83 13.50
N ARG A 292 -16.84 -6.17 13.43
CA ARG A 292 -17.36 -6.86 12.23
C ARG A 292 -18.82 -6.50 11.94
N LEU A 293 -19.66 -6.39 12.96
CA LEU A 293 -21.05 -5.93 12.76
C LEU A 293 -21.09 -4.48 12.24
N LEU A 294 -20.14 -3.63 12.62
CA LEU A 294 -20.00 -2.28 12.05
C LEU A 294 -19.61 -2.34 10.57
N ALA A 295 -18.71 -3.26 10.18
CA ALA A 295 -18.33 -3.46 8.79
C ALA A 295 -19.57 -3.83 7.95
N ALA A 296 -20.32 -4.84 8.36
CA ALA A 296 -21.54 -5.26 7.69
C ALA A 296 -22.61 -4.14 7.62
N ALA A 297 -22.79 -3.37 8.69
CA ALA A 297 -23.72 -2.25 8.73
C ALA A 297 -23.30 -1.08 7.82
N THR A 298 -22.00 -0.92 7.57
CA THR A 298 -21.45 0.13 6.69
C THR A 298 -21.72 -0.16 5.22
N GLU A 299 -21.72 -1.43 4.82
CA GLU A 299 -22.05 -1.87 3.46
C GLU A 299 -23.53 -1.73 3.12
N THR A 300 -24.40 -1.96 4.10
CA THR A 300 -25.85 -1.92 3.90
C THR A 300 -26.36 -0.48 3.78
N THR A 301 -27.39 -0.28 2.97
CA THR A 301 -28.06 1.04 2.83
C THR A 301 -29.15 1.27 3.87
N GLY A 302 -29.53 0.24 4.62
CA GLY A 302 -30.57 0.27 5.63
C GLY A 302 -30.06 0.65 7.02
N GLN A 303 -30.95 1.14 7.87
CA GLN A 303 -30.68 1.28 9.30
C GLN A 303 -30.66 -0.12 9.92
N THR A 304 -29.46 -0.66 10.15
CA THR A 304 -29.34 -1.89 10.91
C THR A 304 -29.41 -1.52 12.39
N PRO A 305 -30.36 -2.07 13.18
CA PRO A 305 -30.39 -1.85 14.61
C PRO A 305 -29.16 -2.50 15.24
N LEU A 306 -28.13 -1.74 15.45
CA LEU A 306 -26.94 -2.14 16.21
C LEU A 306 -27.35 -2.09 17.69
N GLY A 307 -27.78 -3.21 18.24
CA GLY A 307 -28.26 -3.33 19.63
C GLY A 307 -27.24 -2.81 20.65
N THR A 308 -27.73 -2.24 21.74
CA THR A 308 -26.92 -1.88 22.91
C THR A 308 -26.52 -3.16 23.64
N VAL A 309 -25.41 -3.75 23.29
CA VAL A 309 -24.88 -4.88 24.07
C VAL A 309 -23.75 -4.35 24.93
N GLU A 310 -24.08 -3.94 26.14
CA GLU A 310 -23.07 -3.81 27.19
C GLU A 310 -22.43 -5.18 27.37
N SER A 311 -21.12 -5.29 27.04
CA SER A 311 -20.47 -6.60 27.03
C SER A 311 -20.35 -7.14 28.45
N ALA A 312 -21.11 -8.17 28.77
CA ALA A 312 -20.97 -8.90 30.03
C ALA A 312 -19.52 -9.38 30.26
N ALA A 313 -18.79 -9.65 29.18
CA ALA A 313 -17.38 -10.04 29.22
C ALA A 313 -16.48 -8.90 29.75
N VAL A 314 -16.67 -7.66 29.26
CA VAL A 314 -15.91 -6.49 29.75
C VAL A 314 -16.19 -6.25 31.23
N ARG A 315 -17.44 -6.40 31.68
CA ARG A 315 -17.77 -6.29 33.10
C ARG A 315 -17.15 -7.40 33.95
N ARG A 316 -17.08 -8.64 33.45
CA ARG A 316 -16.41 -9.75 34.16
C ARG A 316 -14.92 -9.47 34.33
N LEU A 317 -14.24 -9.04 33.25
CA LEU A 317 -12.83 -8.64 33.30
C LEU A 317 -12.62 -7.50 34.31
N GLY A 318 -13.53 -6.51 34.37
CA GLY A 318 -13.48 -5.45 35.36
C GLY A 318 -13.50 -5.96 36.80
N ARG A 319 -14.39 -6.91 37.10
CA ARG A 319 -14.44 -7.54 38.43
C ARG A 319 -13.18 -8.34 38.77
N GLN A 320 -12.65 -9.07 37.81
CA GLN A 320 -11.42 -9.85 37.97
C GLN A 320 -10.20 -8.94 38.21
N SER A 321 -10.04 -7.88 37.41
CA SER A 321 -8.99 -6.89 37.60
C SER A 321 -9.07 -6.24 38.97
N GLU A 322 -10.26 -5.94 39.47
CA GLU A 322 -10.47 -5.38 40.81
C GLU A 322 -10.10 -6.39 41.89
N ALA A 323 -10.42 -7.66 41.73
CA ALA A 323 -10.04 -8.71 42.69
C ALA A 323 -8.52 -8.88 42.79
N ILE A 324 -7.81 -8.86 41.62
CA ILE A 324 -6.34 -8.92 41.57
C ILE A 324 -5.74 -7.68 42.28
N ARG A 325 -6.27 -6.50 42.02
CA ARG A 325 -5.82 -5.27 42.65
C ARG A 325 -5.96 -5.29 44.17
N ARG A 326 -7.10 -5.76 44.71
CA ARG A 326 -7.30 -5.88 46.16
C ARG A 326 -6.31 -6.86 46.78
N ALA A 327 -6.08 -7.99 46.17
CA ALA A 327 -5.10 -8.96 46.64
C ALA A 327 -3.68 -8.39 46.62
N SER A 328 -3.31 -7.59 45.62
CA SER A 328 -1.99 -6.97 45.53
C SER A 328 -1.75 -5.92 46.64
N LEU A 329 -2.78 -5.20 47.03
CA LEU A 329 -2.70 -4.24 48.13
C LEU A 329 -2.64 -4.93 49.52
N ALA A 330 -3.26 -6.11 49.66
CA ALA A 330 -3.14 -6.95 50.84
C ALA A 330 -1.78 -7.67 50.96
N GLY A 331 -0.94 -7.60 49.93
CA GLY A 331 0.37 -8.24 49.90
C GLY A 331 0.38 -9.66 49.31
N ASP A 332 -0.77 -10.17 48.90
CA ASP A 332 -0.92 -11.52 48.32
C ASP A 332 -0.50 -11.59 46.84
N GLU A 333 -0.35 -10.45 46.18
CA GLU A 333 -0.04 -10.31 44.75
C GLU A 333 1.02 -9.22 44.50
N ASP A 334 1.72 -9.32 43.38
CA ASP A 334 2.62 -8.28 42.90
C ASP A 334 1.82 -7.04 42.44
N LEU A 335 2.06 -5.89 43.10
CA LEU A 335 1.37 -4.64 42.82
C LEU A 335 1.65 -4.13 41.40
N VAL A 336 2.84 -4.39 40.82
CA VAL A 336 3.18 -4.03 39.44
C VAL A 336 2.42 -4.93 38.43
N ALA A 337 2.34 -6.23 38.70
CA ALA A 337 1.53 -7.15 37.90
C ALA A 337 0.04 -6.76 37.92
N ALA A 338 -0.50 -6.43 39.07
CA ALA A 338 -1.87 -5.94 39.22
C ALA A 338 -2.11 -4.63 38.45
N ALA A 339 -1.12 -3.72 38.44
CA ALA A 339 -1.17 -2.48 37.69
C ALA A 339 -1.22 -2.74 36.18
N LEU A 340 -0.47 -3.72 35.64
CA LEU A 340 -0.55 -4.12 34.24
C LEU A 340 -1.94 -4.61 33.85
N ILE A 341 -2.57 -5.45 34.68
CA ILE A 341 -3.95 -5.91 34.42
C ILE A 341 -4.94 -4.73 34.47
N GLY A 342 -4.71 -3.76 35.37
CA GLY A 342 -5.46 -2.52 35.41
C GLY A 342 -5.36 -1.71 34.10
N GLN A 343 -4.18 -1.64 33.51
CA GLN A 343 -3.95 -0.98 32.21
C GLN A 343 -4.58 -1.76 31.04
N ILE A 344 -4.47 -3.09 31.02
CA ILE A 344 -5.15 -3.94 30.03
C ILE A 344 -6.66 -3.66 30.07
N ARG A 345 -7.27 -3.65 31.24
CA ARG A 345 -8.69 -3.32 31.40
C ARG A 345 -9.01 -1.94 30.83
N ARG A 346 -8.24 -0.90 31.18
CA ARG A 346 -8.46 0.46 30.68
C ARG A 346 -8.36 0.55 29.17
N SER A 347 -7.38 -0.12 28.55
CA SER A 347 -7.26 -0.19 27.10
C SER A 347 -8.50 -0.83 26.46
N ILE A 348 -9.00 -1.93 27.03
CA ILE A 348 -10.24 -2.58 26.59
C ILE A 348 -11.46 -1.66 26.74
N ASP A 349 -11.56 -0.91 27.83
CA ASP A 349 -12.64 0.07 28.07
C ASP A 349 -12.58 1.22 27.04
N ARG A 350 -11.38 1.72 26.68
CA ARG A 350 -11.19 2.73 25.63
C ARG A 350 -11.55 2.21 24.24
N ILE A 351 -11.20 0.95 23.93
CA ILE A 351 -11.65 0.28 22.70
C ILE A 351 -13.18 0.20 22.67
N ALA A 352 -13.80 -0.24 23.75
CA ALA A 352 -15.27 -0.33 23.84
C ALA A 352 -15.93 1.04 23.62
N GLY A 353 -15.42 2.10 24.22
CA GLY A 353 -15.89 3.48 24.00
C GLY A 353 -15.75 3.94 22.55
N SER A 354 -14.63 3.58 21.90
CA SER A 354 -14.39 3.89 20.47
C SER A 354 -15.32 3.10 19.55
N VAL A 355 -15.60 1.83 19.87
CA VAL A 355 -16.58 0.99 19.14
C VAL A 355 -17.99 1.57 19.29
N ASP A 356 -18.39 2.04 20.47
CA ASP A 356 -19.68 2.67 20.69
C ASP A 356 -19.80 4.03 19.96
N SER A 357 -18.72 4.81 19.86
CA SER A 357 -18.67 6.03 19.06
C SER A 357 -18.85 5.73 17.57
N ALA A 358 -18.12 4.74 17.05
CA ALA A 358 -18.25 4.28 15.67
C ALA A 358 -19.68 3.80 15.37
N ARG A 359 -20.27 3.02 16.29
CA ARG A 359 -21.66 2.53 16.18
C ARG A 359 -22.66 3.68 16.07
N ARG A 360 -22.58 4.70 16.93
CA ARG A 360 -23.45 5.89 16.87
C ARG A 360 -23.31 6.63 15.55
N THR A 361 -22.08 6.68 15.02
CA THR A 361 -21.80 7.31 13.73
C THR A 361 -22.46 6.56 12.57
N VAL A 362 -22.36 5.22 12.55
CA VAL A 362 -22.95 4.37 11.50
C VAL A 362 -24.47 4.35 11.60
N ALA A 363 -25.06 4.24 12.81
CA ALA A 363 -26.51 4.24 13.04
C ALA A 363 -27.20 5.49 12.49
N GLY A 364 -26.53 6.65 12.47
CA GLY A 364 -27.03 7.88 11.86
C GLY A 364 -26.98 7.92 10.33
N GLY A 365 -26.42 6.87 9.68
CA GLY A 365 -26.22 6.76 8.24
C GLY A 365 -25.02 7.59 7.74
N LEU A 366 -24.36 7.09 6.70
CA LEU A 366 -23.24 7.80 6.04
C LEU A 366 -23.81 8.77 5.00
N ARG A 367 -24.11 10.02 5.41
CA ARG A 367 -24.55 11.09 4.53
C ARG A 367 -23.34 11.95 4.14
N ILE A 368 -23.14 12.16 2.85
CA ILE A 368 -22.14 13.09 2.30
C ILE A 368 -22.90 14.15 1.53
N GLY A 369 -22.62 15.43 1.81
CA GLY A 369 -23.22 16.57 1.12
C GLY A 369 -22.86 16.58 -0.36
N PHE A 370 -23.77 17.10 -1.20
CA PHE A 370 -23.52 17.36 -2.61
C PHE A 370 -22.93 18.77 -2.76
N GLY A 371 -21.67 18.86 -3.14
CA GLY A 371 -21.03 20.12 -3.51
C GLY A 371 -20.01 19.89 -4.62
N PRO A 372 -19.67 20.89 -5.44
CA PRO A 372 -18.57 20.76 -6.38
C PRO A 372 -17.26 20.54 -5.61
N PRO A 373 -16.39 19.65 -6.08
CA PRO A 373 -15.09 19.42 -5.44
C PRO A 373 -14.31 20.74 -5.47
N ARG A 374 -14.04 21.33 -4.30
CA ARG A 374 -13.08 22.43 -4.21
C ARG A 374 -11.67 21.86 -4.42
N PRO A 375 -10.83 22.56 -5.21
CA PRO A 375 -9.43 22.18 -5.32
C PRO A 375 -8.81 22.16 -3.92
N LEU A 376 -8.03 21.14 -3.65
CA LEU A 376 -7.13 21.10 -2.50
C LEU A 376 -6.25 22.34 -2.58
N ASP A 377 -6.11 23.09 -1.47
CA ASP A 377 -4.93 23.92 -1.24
C ASP A 377 -3.74 22.98 -1.07
N ALA A 378 -3.38 22.32 -2.18
CA ALA A 378 -2.09 21.68 -2.28
C ALA A 378 -1.06 22.81 -2.20
N PRO A 379 0.07 22.65 -1.48
CA PRO A 379 1.19 23.53 -1.62
C PRO A 379 1.42 23.71 -3.12
N HIS A 380 1.58 24.94 -3.58
CA HIS A 380 1.65 25.29 -5.01
C HIS A 380 2.58 24.29 -5.68
N PRO A 381 2.11 23.43 -6.58
CA PRO A 381 2.97 22.44 -7.18
C PRO A 381 4.11 23.21 -7.86
N ALA A 382 5.36 22.91 -7.49
CA ALA A 382 6.53 23.44 -8.17
C ALA A 382 6.26 23.38 -9.68
N SER A 383 6.56 24.45 -10.40
CA SER A 383 6.24 24.55 -11.82
C SER A 383 6.73 23.32 -12.55
N LEU A 384 6.04 22.87 -13.61
CA LEU A 384 6.47 21.70 -14.38
C LEU A 384 7.95 21.82 -14.80
N TRP A 385 8.39 23.06 -15.09
CA TRP A 385 9.77 23.37 -15.44
C TRP A 385 10.73 23.14 -14.28
N GLU A 386 10.41 23.57 -13.07
CA GLU A 386 11.23 23.31 -11.86
C GLU A 386 11.32 21.82 -11.56
N ARG A 387 10.22 21.09 -11.67
CA ARG A 387 10.20 19.62 -11.48
C ARG A 387 11.07 18.91 -12.52
N VAL A 388 10.96 19.30 -13.79
CA VAL A 388 11.77 18.73 -14.87
C VAL A 388 13.23 19.11 -14.71
N SER A 389 13.55 20.39 -14.45
CA SER A 389 14.93 20.85 -14.27
C SER A 389 15.61 20.18 -13.06
N THR A 390 14.88 20.03 -11.96
CA THR A 390 15.38 19.29 -10.78
C THR A 390 15.60 17.82 -11.11
N ALA A 391 14.62 17.17 -11.76
CA ALA A 391 14.73 15.77 -12.15
C ALA A 391 15.91 15.50 -13.10
N VAL A 392 16.20 16.44 -14.00
CA VAL A 392 17.36 16.37 -14.92
C VAL A 392 18.65 16.58 -14.14
N ARG A 393 18.73 17.64 -13.30
CA ARG A 393 19.96 17.96 -12.52
C ARG A 393 20.31 16.84 -11.55
N THR A 394 19.34 16.29 -10.84
CA THR A 394 19.55 15.21 -9.86
C THR A 394 19.62 13.82 -10.52
N ARG A 395 19.45 13.75 -11.84
CA ARG A 395 19.33 12.47 -12.58
C ARG A 395 18.40 11.50 -11.89
N SER A 396 17.22 12.01 -11.50
CA SER A 396 16.25 11.26 -10.68
C SER A 396 15.92 9.88 -11.32
N PRO A 397 15.48 8.90 -10.52
CA PRO A 397 15.08 7.59 -11.03
C PRO A 397 14.03 7.66 -12.10
N SER A 398 13.04 8.52 -11.90
CA SER A 398 11.99 8.76 -12.87
C SER A 398 12.55 9.31 -14.19
N PHE A 399 13.50 10.24 -14.12
CA PHE A 399 14.16 10.76 -15.31
C PHE A 399 14.92 9.66 -16.06
N ARG A 400 15.72 8.84 -15.36
CA ARG A 400 16.45 7.71 -15.97
C ARG A 400 15.50 6.71 -16.64
N GLN A 401 14.38 6.39 -15.97
CA GLN A 401 13.34 5.49 -16.51
C GLN A 401 12.72 6.07 -17.78
N ILE A 402 12.28 7.33 -17.72
CA ILE A 402 11.62 8.02 -18.85
C ILE A 402 12.58 8.13 -20.02
N SER A 403 13.84 8.53 -19.79
CA SER A 403 14.87 8.63 -20.83
C SER A 403 15.18 7.28 -21.45
N ARG A 404 15.26 6.20 -20.64
CA ARG A 404 15.45 4.83 -21.14
C ARG A 404 14.34 4.41 -22.07
N VAL A 405 13.07 4.59 -21.65
CA VAL A 405 11.92 4.23 -22.47
C VAL A 405 11.88 5.04 -23.77
N SER A 406 12.01 6.36 -23.67
CA SER A 406 11.95 7.27 -24.82
C SER A 406 13.07 6.99 -25.84
N LEU A 407 14.32 6.80 -25.39
CA LEU A 407 15.46 6.50 -26.27
C LEU A 407 15.28 5.14 -26.94
N THR A 408 14.84 4.11 -26.20
CA THR A 408 14.64 2.79 -26.80
C THR A 408 13.48 2.79 -27.80
N VAL A 409 12.41 3.56 -27.54
CA VAL A 409 11.32 3.78 -28.48
C VAL A 409 11.83 4.47 -29.75
N ALA A 410 12.68 5.50 -29.63
CA ALA A 410 13.28 6.17 -30.77
C ALA A 410 14.12 5.20 -31.63
N ILE A 411 14.94 4.37 -31.00
CA ILE A 411 15.75 3.36 -31.68
C ILE A 411 14.85 2.33 -32.37
N ALA A 412 13.82 1.82 -31.70
CA ALA A 412 12.90 0.85 -32.25
C ALA A 412 12.16 1.39 -33.50
N MET A 413 11.67 2.63 -33.39
CA MET A 413 11.02 3.29 -34.54
C MET A 413 11.99 3.57 -35.69
N ALA A 414 13.22 4.00 -35.40
CA ALA A 414 14.25 4.23 -36.43
C ALA A 414 14.61 2.94 -37.15
N ILE A 415 14.76 1.82 -36.44
CA ILE A 415 14.99 0.49 -37.04
C ILE A 415 13.81 0.09 -37.91
N ALA A 416 12.57 0.21 -37.40
CA ALA A 416 11.38 -0.12 -38.16
C ALA A 416 11.25 0.72 -39.43
N ALA A 417 11.57 2.01 -39.37
CA ALA A 417 11.55 2.94 -40.49
C ALA A 417 12.66 2.64 -41.52
N ALA A 418 13.91 2.43 -41.06
CA ALA A 418 15.06 2.17 -41.93
C ALA A 418 14.93 0.84 -42.68
N LEU A 419 14.46 -0.21 -41.99
CA LEU A 419 14.25 -1.53 -42.58
C LEU A 419 12.89 -1.67 -43.28
N LYS A 420 12.06 -0.62 -43.27
CA LYS A 420 10.69 -0.63 -43.83
C LYS A 420 9.87 -1.85 -43.39
N LEU A 421 9.97 -2.19 -42.07
CA LEU A 421 9.34 -3.39 -41.54
C LEU A 421 7.81 -3.32 -41.68
N PRO A 422 7.16 -4.31 -42.27
CA PRO A 422 5.72 -4.40 -42.24
C PRO A 422 5.28 -4.50 -40.77
N HIS A 423 4.23 -3.79 -40.40
CA HIS A 423 3.73 -3.76 -39.01
C HIS A 423 4.75 -3.38 -37.95
N GLY A 424 5.84 -2.61 -38.27
CA GLY A 424 6.94 -2.25 -37.39
C GLY A 424 6.52 -1.52 -36.09
N HIS A 425 5.32 -0.99 -36.00
CA HIS A 425 4.72 -0.40 -34.81
C HIS A 425 4.61 -1.39 -33.64
N TRP A 426 4.46 -2.69 -33.88
CA TRP A 426 4.41 -3.71 -32.85
C TRP A 426 5.75 -3.83 -32.09
N LEU A 427 6.86 -3.61 -32.77
CA LEU A 427 8.18 -3.50 -32.16
C LEU A 427 8.18 -2.35 -31.10
N THR A 428 7.74 -1.17 -31.53
CA THR A 428 7.67 0.04 -30.70
C THR A 428 6.75 -0.12 -29.49
N ILE A 429 5.54 -0.66 -29.70
CA ILE A 429 4.57 -0.90 -28.63
C ILE A 429 5.14 -1.89 -27.61
N THR A 430 5.82 -2.93 -28.08
CA THR A 430 6.42 -3.93 -27.19
C THR A 430 7.50 -3.30 -26.31
N VAL A 431 8.39 -2.51 -26.89
CA VAL A 431 9.41 -1.76 -26.13
C VAL A 431 8.75 -0.85 -25.11
N MET A 432 7.81 -0.01 -25.52
CA MET A 432 7.15 0.97 -24.64
C MET A 432 6.45 0.35 -23.43
N LEU A 433 5.85 -0.83 -23.62
CA LEU A 433 5.07 -1.49 -22.56
C LEU A 433 5.90 -2.50 -21.73
N SER A 434 7.11 -2.89 -22.18
CA SER A 434 7.93 -3.91 -21.53
C SER A 434 8.97 -3.34 -20.58
N ILE A 435 9.54 -2.17 -20.85
CA ILE A 435 10.60 -1.57 -20.02
C ILE A 435 10.04 -1.11 -18.69
N ARG A 436 10.66 -1.59 -17.60
CA ARG A 436 10.33 -1.25 -16.21
C ARG A 436 11.53 -0.60 -15.50
N GLY A 437 11.35 -0.23 -14.23
CA GLY A 437 12.38 0.43 -13.42
C GLY A 437 13.61 -0.41 -13.19
N THR A 438 13.45 -1.73 -13.00
CA THR A 438 14.52 -2.69 -12.76
C THR A 438 14.65 -3.71 -13.88
N TYR A 439 15.82 -4.38 -13.94
CA TYR A 439 16.04 -5.47 -14.88
C TYR A 439 15.11 -6.66 -14.61
N GLY A 440 14.96 -7.05 -13.34
CA GLY A 440 14.12 -8.18 -12.95
C GLY A 440 12.65 -7.99 -13.31
N GLU A 441 12.09 -6.80 -13.00
CA GLU A 441 10.71 -6.46 -13.41
C GLU A 441 10.54 -6.45 -14.93
N THR A 442 11.57 -6.00 -15.67
CA THR A 442 11.56 -6.01 -17.14
C THR A 442 11.58 -7.45 -17.67
N ALA A 443 12.44 -8.31 -17.11
CA ALA A 443 12.56 -9.72 -17.53
C ALA A 443 11.27 -10.51 -17.25
N GLU A 444 10.70 -10.39 -16.04
CA GLU A 444 9.43 -11.01 -15.67
C GLU A 444 8.30 -10.57 -16.62
N ARG A 445 8.21 -9.27 -16.89
CA ARG A 445 7.20 -8.71 -17.78
C ARG A 445 7.34 -9.19 -19.21
N ILE A 446 8.57 -9.41 -19.66
CA ILE A 446 8.88 -9.91 -21.01
C ILE A 446 8.46 -11.37 -21.17
N VAL A 447 8.76 -12.24 -20.19
CA VAL A 447 8.35 -13.64 -20.23
C VAL A 447 6.83 -13.76 -20.33
N GLN A 448 6.10 -13.05 -19.46
CA GLN A 448 4.63 -13.00 -19.48
C GLN A 448 4.10 -12.48 -20.82
N ARG A 449 4.76 -11.47 -21.40
CA ARG A 449 4.34 -10.83 -22.63
C ARG A 449 4.62 -11.70 -23.86
N ILE A 450 5.80 -12.31 -23.97
CA ILE A 450 6.13 -13.19 -25.10
C ILE A 450 5.18 -14.39 -25.10
N GLY A 451 5.01 -15.08 -23.97
CA GLY A 451 4.11 -16.22 -23.87
C GLY A 451 2.65 -15.86 -24.16
N GLY A 452 2.14 -14.80 -23.51
CA GLY A 452 0.79 -14.33 -23.73
C GLY A 452 0.53 -13.84 -25.17
N ASN A 453 1.48 -13.10 -25.75
CA ASN A 453 1.33 -12.61 -27.13
C ASN A 453 1.46 -13.74 -28.17
N ALA A 454 2.35 -14.71 -27.97
CA ALA A 454 2.47 -15.83 -28.88
C ALA A 454 1.17 -16.63 -28.92
N LEU A 455 0.64 -17.01 -27.77
CA LEU A 455 -0.63 -17.73 -27.67
C LEU A 455 -1.81 -16.87 -28.17
N GLY A 456 -1.87 -15.61 -27.79
CA GLY A 456 -2.89 -14.66 -28.22
C GLY A 456 -2.85 -14.39 -29.74
N SER A 457 -1.66 -14.34 -30.38
CA SER A 457 -1.52 -14.20 -31.82
C SER A 457 -1.97 -15.46 -32.57
N ALA A 458 -1.69 -16.65 -32.03
CA ALA A 458 -2.20 -17.90 -32.58
C ALA A 458 -3.73 -17.96 -32.55
N ILE A 459 -4.34 -17.56 -31.42
CA ILE A 459 -5.79 -17.43 -31.29
C ILE A 459 -6.33 -16.40 -32.30
N ALA A 460 -5.67 -15.23 -32.45
CA ALA A 460 -6.08 -14.22 -33.40
C ALA A 460 -6.04 -14.74 -34.85
N ALA A 461 -4.99 -15.47 -35.23
CA ALA A 461 -4.88 -16.07 -36.56
C ALA A 461 -6.03 -17.03 -36.86
N ILE A 462 -6.40 -17.88 -35.90
CA ILE A 462 -7.54 -18.80 -36.03
C ILE A 462 -8.85 -18.02 -36.15
N LEU A 463 -9.06 -17.01 -35.31
CA LEU A 463 -10.27 -16.18 -35.30
C LEU A 463 -10.40 -15.39 -36.60
N LEU A 464 -9.33 -14.81 -37.15
CA LEU A 464 -9.31 -14.11 -38.42
C LEU A 464 -9.63 -15.07 -39.59
N ALA A 465 -9.09 -16.29 -39.54
CA ALA A 465 -9.39 -17.31 -40.58
C ALA A 465 -10.86 -17.78 -40.55
N LEU A 466 -11.52 -17.69 -39.37
CA LEU A 466 -12.92 -18.10 -39.19
C LEU A 466 -13.91 -16.93 -39.30
N SER A 467 -13.47 -15.68 -39.44
CA SER A 467 -14.31 -14.47 -39.41
C SER A 467 -14.49 -13.89 -40.82
N PRO A 468 -15.47 -14.32 -41.59
CA PRO A 468 -15.62 -13.90 -42.99
C PRO A 468 -16.27 -12.52 -43.15
N ASP A 469 -16.93 -11.99 -42.09
CA ASP A 469 -17.67 -10.73 -42.16
C ASP A 469 -17.36 -9.78 -41.02
N GLN A 470 -17.55 -8.47 -41.21
CA GLN A 470 -17.24 -7.42 -40.24
C GLN A 470 -18.10 -7.49 -38.98
N VAL A 471 -19.36 -7.95 -39.07
CA VAL A 471 -20.25 -8.06 -37.92
C VAL A 471 -19.78 -9.18 -36.99
N THR A 472 -19.44 -10.33 -37.54
CA THR A 472 -18.85 -11.44 -36.75
C THR A 472 -17.54 -11.04 -36.12
N THR A 473 -16.68 -10.30 -36.83
CA THR A 473 -15.44 -9.75 -36.27
C THR A 473 -15.72 -8.79 -35.09
N ALA A 474 -16.73 -7.92 -35.18
CA ALA A 474 -17.12 -7.02 -34.10
C ALA A 474 -17.64 -7.78 -32.89
N LEU A 475 -18.38 -8.88 -33.07
CA LEU A 475 -18.83 -9.73 -31.94
C LEU A 475 -17.68 -10.46 -31.25
N ILE A 476 -16.71 -10.96 -32.05
CA ILE A 476 -15.49 -11.57 -31.49
C ILE A 476 -14.71 -10.52 -30.68
N LEU A 477 -14.56 -9.31 -31.22
CA LEU A 477 -13.91 -8.18 -30.50
C LEU A 477 -14.63 -7.83 -29.19
N PHE A 478 -15.96 -7.91 -29.18
CA PHE A 478 -16.74 -7.73 -27.96
C PHE A 478 -16.37 -8.77 -26.89
N VAL A 479 -16.35 -10.05 -27.25
CA VAL A 479 -16.01 -11.14 -26.31
C VAL A 479 -14.56 -11.02 -25.84
N CYS A 480 -13.62 -10.83 -26.77
CA CYS A 480 -12.20 -10.63 -26.41
C CYS A 480 -12.00 -9.41 -25.53
N GLY A 481 -12.66 -8.30 -25.81
CA GLY A 481 -12.61 -7.07 -25.02
C GLY A 481 -13.21 -7.26 -23.64
N LEU A 482 -14.36 -7.93 -23.54
CA LEU A 482 -14.99 -8.25 -22.27
C LEU A 482 -14.05 -9.05 -21.37
N VAL A 483 -13.47 -10.13 -21.88
CA VAL A 483 -12.58 -11.00 -21.11
C VAL A 483 -11.26 -10.28 -20.78
N ALA A 484 -10.63 -9.64 -21.78
CA ALA A 484 -9.36 -8.94 -21.62
C ALA A 484 -9.42 -7.85 -20.52
N PHE A 485 -10.42 -6.98 -20.58
CA PHE A 485 -10.56 -5.89 -19.61
C PHE A 485 -11.10 -6.36 -18.26
N THR A 486 -11.88 -7.45 -18.18
CA THR A 486 -12.31 -8.06 -16.93
C THR A 486 -11.13 -8.67 -16.17
N LEU A 487 -10.25 -9.41 -16.86
CA LEU A 487 -9.15 -10.16 -16.22
C LEU A 487 -7.83 -9.37 -16.14
N ARG A 488 -7.76 -8.19 -16.71
CA ARG A 488 -6.55 -7.35 -16.70
C ARG A 488 -6.03 -7.03 -15.31
N SER A 489 -6.92 -6.86 -14.33
CA SER A 489 -6.59 -6.58 -12.94
C SER A 489 -6.13 -7.80 -12.15
N VAL A 490 -6.35 -9.00 -12.68
CA VAL A 490 -5.94 -10.26 -12.06
C VAL A 490 -4.45 -10.51 -12.33
N ASP A 491 -4.07 -10.62 -13.60
CA ASP A 491 -2.67 -10.83 -14.00
C ASP A 491 -2.41 -10.30 -15.43
N ALA A 492 -1.16 -9.87 -15.66
CA ALA A 492 -0.72 -9.35 -16.95
C ALA A 492 -0.68 -10.41 -18.06
N ALA A 493 -0.58 -11.69 -17.74
CA ALA A 493 -0.60 -12.79 -18.69
C ALA A 493 -1.96 -12.90 -19.39
N TYR A 494 -3.07 -12.70 -18.67
CA TYR A 494 -4.41 -12.65 -19.24
C TYR A 494 -4.58 -11.50 -20.26
N TRP A 495 -3.94 -10.35 -19.95
CA TRP A 495 -3.89 -9.25 -20.90
C TRP A 495 -3.11 -9.62 -22.18
N GLY A 496 -1.99 -10.32 -22.06
CA GLY A 496 -1.25 -10.86 -23.21
C GLY A 496 -2.11 -11.79 -24.06
N LEU A 497 -2.85 -12.69 -23.42
CA LEU A 497 -3.65 -13.71 -24.09
C LEU A 497 -4.87 -13.13 -24.84
N PHE A 498 -5.66 -12.29 -24.20
CA PHE A 498 -6.94 -11.78 -24.77
C PHE A 498 -6.82 -10.37 -25.35
N GLY A 499 -5.94 -9.53 -24.84
CA GLY A 499 -5.70 -8.18 -25.35
C GLY A 499 -4.91 -8.18 -26.66
N THR A 500 -4.15 -9.25 -26.97
CA THR A 500 -3.43 -9.39 -28.23
C THR A 500 -4.38 -9.63 -29.40
N PRO A 501 -5.30 -10.62 -29.38
CA PRO A 501 -6.33 -10.76 -30.41
C PRO A 501 -7.17 -9.49 -30.56
N LEU A 502 -7.57 -8.86 -29.43
CA LEU A 502 -8.34 -7.62 -29.45
C LEU A 502 -7.60 -6.51 -30.21
N GLY A 503 -6.32 -6.27 -29.93
CA GLY A 503 -5.54 -5.23 -30.57
C GLY A 503 -5.26 -5.52 -32.06
N LEU A 504 -5.01 -6.80 -32.42
CA LEU A 504 -4.82 -7.21 -33.81
C LEU A 504 -6.10 -7.00 -34.65
N MET A 505 -7.19 -7.60 -34.19
CA MET A 505 -8.46 -7.56 -34.93
C MET A 505 -9.05 -6.15 -34.98
N LEU A 506 -8.83 -5.30 -33.96
CA LEU A 506 -9.27 -3.92 -33.99
C LEU A 506 -8.52 -3.08 -35.05
N MET A 507 -7.21 -3.33 -35.20
CA MET A 507 -6.42 -2.68 -36.26
C MET A 507 -6.79 -3.19 -37.63
N ASP A 508 -7.07 -4.47 -37.74
CA ASP A 508 -7.41 -5.17 -38.98
C ASP A 508 -8.84 -4.90 -39.49
N PHE A 509 -9.72 -4.43 -38.60
CA PHE A 509 -11.15 -4.26 -38.90
C PHE A 509 -11.43 -3.36 -40.10
N SER A 510 -10.59 -2.34 -40.35
CA SER A 510 -10.73 -1.43 -41.50
C SER A 510 -9.85 -1.78 -42.71
N THR A 511 -8.79 -2.55 -42.48
CA THR A 511 -7.80 -2.96 -43.48
C THR A 511 -7.46 -4.42 -43.25
N PRO A 512 -8.21 -5.37 -43.89
CA PRO A 512 -7.99 -6.79 -43.65
C PRO A 512 -6.54 -7.20 -43.91
N SER A 513 -5.91 -7.82 -42.93
CA SER A 513 -4.57 -8.38 -43.03
C SER A 513 -4.65 -9.89 -43.20
N ASP A 514 -3.59 -10.47 -43.75
CA ASP A 514 -3.47 -11.90 -43.91
C ASP A 514 -3.04 -12.56 -42.57
N TRP A 515 -3.27 -13.85 -42.39
CA TRP A 515 -2.86 -14.63 -41.22
C TRP A 515 -1.35 -14.51 -40.92
N THR A 516 -0.52 -14.19 -41.93
CA THR A 516 0.90 -13.93 -41.83
C THR A 516 1.22 -12.79 -40.82
N ALA A 517 0.32 -11.81 -40.69
CA ALA A 517 0.44 -10.72 -39.70
C ALA A 517 0.59 -11.23 -38.26
N ALA A 518 0.01 -12.39 -37.93
CA ALA A 518 0.19 -13.01 -36.60
C ALA A 518 1.64 -13.50 -36.37
N GLY A 519 2.26 -14.09 -37.40
CA GLY A 519 3.66 -14.51 -37.38
C GLY A 519 4.63 -13.31 -37.25
N GLU A 520 4.40 -12.27 -38.04
CA GLU A 520 5.17 -11.02 -37.99
C GLU A 520 5.07 -10.37 -36.58
N ARG A 521 3.89 -10.39 -35.99
CA ARG A 521 3.68 -9.89 -34.65
C ARG A 521 4.49 -10.65 -33.60
N ILE A 522 4.56 -11.97 -33.67
CA ILE A 522 5.39 -12.78 -32.77
C ILE A 522 6.87 -12.40 -32.92
N ALA A 523 7.35 -12.31 -34.14
CA ALA A 523 8.73 -11.95 -34.46
C ALA A 523 9.08 -10.53 -33.95
N LEU A 524 8.23 -9.53 -34.24
CA LEU A 524 8.42 -8.16 -33.82
C LEU A 524 8.29 -7.98 -32.30
N THR A 525 7.39 -8.74 -31.65
CA THR A 525 7.28 -8.75 -30.19
C THR A 525 8.53 -9.34 -29.54
N THR A 526 9.06 -10.44 -30.07
CA THR A 526 10.29 -11.07 -29.55
C THR A 526 11.50 -10.14 -29.73
N THR A 527 11.62 -9.50 -30.89
CA THR A 527 12.68 -8.52 -31.15
C THR A 527 12.55 -7.30 -30.24
N GLY A 528 11.35 -6.75 -30.04
CA GLY A 528 11.09 -5.64 -29.13
C GLY A 528 11.37 -6.00 -27.67
N ALA A 529 11.07 -7.22 -27.26
CA ALA A 529 11.39 -7.75 -25.96
C ALA A 529 12.92 -7.84 -25.76
N LEU A 530 13.66 -8.35 -26.75
CA LEU A 530 15.12 -8.39 -26.72
C LEU A 530 15.71 -6.97 -26.61
N MET A 531 15.21 -6.02 -27.38
CA MET A 531 15.61 -4.62 -27.28
C MET A 531 15.33 -4.04 -25.90
N ALA A 532 14.19 -4.36 -25.29
CA ALA A 532 13.86 -3.90 -23.95
C ALA A 532 14.81 -4.48 -22.89
N VAL A 533 15.22 -5.77 -23.01
CA VAL A 533 16.25 -6.40 -22.15
C VAL A 533 17.59 -5.70 -22.32
N LEU A 534 18.01 -5.51 -23.56
CA LEU A 534 19.29 -4.83 -23.84
C LEU A 534 19.29 -3.40 -23.31
N ALA A 535 18.20 -2.66 -23.48
CA ALA A 535 18.05 -1.31 -22.94
C ALA A 535 18.09 -1.31 -21.39
N ALA A 536 17.42 -2.25 -20.73
CA ALA A 536 17.46 -2.38 -19.30
C ALA A 536 18.85 -2.73 -18.75
N ARG A 537 19.66 -3.43 -19.57
CA ARG A 537 21.03 -3.84 -19.22
C ARG A 537 22.09 -2.80 -19.52
N LEU A 538 21.96 -2.10 -20.66
CA LEU A 538 23.00 -1.19 -21.18
C LEU A 538 22.77 0.27 -20.81
N LEU A 539 21.48 0.70 -20.75
CA LEU A 539 21.14 2.08 -20.46
C LEU A 539 20.94 2.25 -18.96
N TRP A 540 21.90 2.91 -18.32
CA TRP A 540 21.89 3.20 -16.87
C TRP A 540 21.66 1.95 -16.01
N PRO A 541 22.64 1.03 -15.96
CA PRO A 541 22.55 -0.22 -15.20
C PRO A 541 22.58 -0.02 -13.68
N ALA A 542 22.62 1.24 -13.21
CA ALA A 542 22.67 1.58 -11.80
C ALA A 542 21.57 0.86 -11.01
N GLY A 543 22.03 -0.03 -10.14
CA GLY A 543 21.18 -0.81 -9.26
C GLY A 543 20.44 0.05 -8.23
N TYR A 544 19.44 -0.53 -7.63
CA TYR A 544 18.71 0.07 -6.51
C TYR A 544 19.61 0.29 -5.28
N ALA A 545 20.72 -0.46 -5.24
CA ALA A 545 21.69 -0.45 -4.15
C ALA A 545 22.31 0.92 -3.87
N GLU A 546 22.54 1.78 -4.90
CA GLU A 546 23.11 3.13 -4.71
C GLU A 546 22.24 4.11 -3.91
N ARG A 547 20.93 3.81 -3.76
CA ARG A 547 19.97 4.71 -3.07
C ARG A 547 19.59 4.23 -1.69
N LEU A 548 19.98 3.02 -1.38
CA LEU A 548 19.61 2.36 -0.14
C LEU A 548 20.09 3.13 1.09
N PRO A 549 21.35 3.65 1.13
CA PRO A 549 21.82 4.44 2.27
C PRO A 549 20.91 5.63 2.56
N GLY A 550 20.62 6.48 1.58
CA GLY A 550 19.74 7.64 1.81
C GLY A 550 18.28 7.30 2.17
N GLN A 551 17.79 6.12 1.77
CA GLN A 551 16.47 5.64 2.23
C GLN A 551 16.51 5.14 3.67
N LEU A 552 17.61 4.50 4.08
CA LEU A 552 17.82 4.05 5.45
C LEU A 552 18.06 5.23 6.39
N THR A 553 18.86 6.25 5.99
CA THR A 553 18.99 7.51 6.72
C THR A 553 17.61 8.14 6.96
N HIS A 554 16.80 8.26 5.91
CA HIS A 554 15.45 8.83 6.05
C HIS A 554 14.55 7.97 6.96
N LEU A 555 14.67 6.63 6.92
CA LEU A 555 13.95 5.73 7.82
C LEU A 555 14.30 6.05 9.29
N LEU A 556 15.60 6.12 9.61
CA LEU A 556 16.07 6.36 10.97
C LEU A 556 15.68 7.76 11.46
N SER A 557 15.85 8.80 10.64
CA SER A 557 15.51 10.18 10.99
C SER A 557 14.01 10.36 11.29
N VAL A 558 13.14 9.72 10.49
CA VAL A 558 11.69 9.80 10.73
C VAL A 558 11.28 9.05 12.00
N HIS A 559 11.96 7.94 12.34
CA HIS A 559 11.73 7.25 13.60
C HIS A 559 12.27 8.02 14.80
N ALA A 560 13.40 8.72 14.68
CA ALA A 560 13.88 9.66 15.68
C ALA A 560 12.87 10.78 15.95
N ASP A 561 12.35 11.39 14.89
CA ASP A 561 11.30 12.40 14.94
C ASP A 561 10.01 11.91 15.64
N LEU A 562 9.60 10.65 15.36
CA LEU A 562 8.44 10.05 16.00
C LEU A 562 8.72 9.79 17.50
N THR A 563 9.95 9.40 17.85
CA THR A 563 10.36 9.16 19.24
C THR A 563 10.33 10.45 20.05
N ARG A 564 10.89 11.57 19.53
CA ARG A 564 10.80 12.89 20.17
C ARG A 564 9.35 13.38 20.30
N ALA A 565 8.53 13.14 19.27
CA ALA A 565 7.11 13.47 19.36
C ALA A 565 6.38 12.64 20.43
N THR A 566 6.85 11.42 20.70
CA THR A 566 6.32 10.57 21.79
C THR A 566 6.78 11.09 23.15
N ALA A 567 8.03 11.52 23.29
CA ALA A 567 8.53 12.18 24.51
C ALA A 567 7.69 13.41 24.86
N ALA A 568 7.43 14.30 23.89
CA ALA A 568 6.60 15.48 24.07
C ALA A 568 5.13 15.16 24.48
N VAL A 569 4.60 13.98 24.12
CA VAL A 569 3.29 13.53 24.60
C VAL A 569 3.36 13.04 26.04
N VAL A 570 4.48 12.41 26.43
CA VAL A 570 4.71 11.93 27.79
C VAL A 570 4.95 13.09 28.78
N GLU A 571 5.56 14.18 28.31
CA GLU A 571 5.78 15.43 29.06
C GLU A 571 4.55 16.34 29.14
N ASP A 572 3.43 15.90 28.61
CA ASP A 572 2.18 16.67 28.53
C ASP A 572 2.25 17.97 27.68
N GLU A 573 3.28 18.10 26.86
CA GLU A 573 3.40 19.19 25.88
C GLU A 573 2.40 19.06 24.74
N ARG A 574 1.85 17.85 24.53
CA ARG A 574 0.90 17.52 23.45
C ARG A 574 -0.15 16.52 23.89
N GLU A 575 -1.41 16.79 23.60
CA GLU A 575 -2.52 15.87 23.90
C GLU A 575 -2.46 14.53 23.17
N GLN A 576 -1.87 14.49 21.97
CA GLN A 576 -1.88 13.30 21.12
C GLN A 576 -0.62 13.21 20.25
N LEU A 577 -0.22 11.96 19.99
CA LEU A 577 0.83 11.69 19.02
C LEU A 577 0.39 12.16 17.61
N PRO A 578 1.17 13.01 16.93
CA PRO A 578 0.80 13.56 15.62
C PRO A 578 0.65 12.46 14.57
N HIS A 579 -0.51 12.42 13.92
CA HIS A 579 -0.83 11.38 12.94
C HIS A 579 0.10 11.42 11.71
N ASP A 580 0.52 12.60 11.30
CA ASP A 580 1.48 12.80 10.20
C ASP A 580 2.83 12.14 10.47
N LYS A 581 3.33 12.17 11.71
CA LYS A 581 4.57 11.51 12.12
C LYS A 581 4.44 9.98 12.09
N ILE A 582 3.32 9.43 12.56
CA ILE A 582 3.02 7.99 12.47
C ILE A 582 2.98 7.55 11.00
N MET A 583 2.31 8.33 10.14
CA MET A 583 2.20 8.03 8.72
C MET A 583 3.54 8.17 7.98
N ALA A 584 4.38 9.13 8.38
CA ALA A 584 5.72 9.30 7.82
C ALA A 584 6.59 8.07 8.12
N ALA A 585 6.57 7.55 9.36
CA ALA A 585 7.29 6.34 9.75
C ALA A 585 6.79 5.10 8.97
N GLU A 586 5.47 4.94 8.81
CA GLU A 586 4.89 3.87 8.00
C GLU A 586 5.35 3.95 6.54
N GLN A 587 5.28 5.13 5.93
CA GLN A 587 5.69 5.33 4.54
C GLN A 587 7.19 5.11 4.32
N ALA A 588 8.04 5.55 5.27
CA ALA A 588 9.47 5.31 5.21
C ALA A 588 9.77 3.81 5.28
N THR A 589 9.11 3.08 6.19
CA THR A 589 9.24 1.63 6.33
C THR A 589 8.77 0.89 5.08
N GLU A 590 7.63 1.28 4.48
CA GLU A 590 7.13 0.66 3.25
C GLU A 590 8.06 0.90 2.06
N LYS A 591 8.71 2.07 1.96
CA LYS A 591 9.73 2.33 0.92
C LYS A 591 10.91 1.37 1.02
N ILE A 592 11.36 1.02 2.24
CA ILE A 592 12.41 0.01 2.44
C ILE A 592 11.92 -1.39 2.04
N ASN A 593 10.68 -1.73 2.39
CA ASN A 593 10.05 -2.98 1.98
C ASN A 593 9.94 -3.11 0.45
N GLU A 594 9.55 -2.04 -0.24
CA GLU A 594 9.56 -1.99 -1.71
C GLU A 594 10.98 -2.13 -2.27
N ALA A 595 11.97 -1.44 -1.68
CA ALA A 595 13.37 -1.55 -2.09
C ALA A 595 13.87 -2.99 -1.95
N ARG A 596 13.59 -3.65 -0.83
CA ARG A 596 13.89 -5.07 -0.61
C ARG A 596 13.27 -5.97 -1.68
N ASN A 597 11.97 -5.78 -1.97
CA ASN A 597 11.26 -6.58 -2.97
C ASN A 597 11.82 -6.37 -4.38
N ARG A 598 12.33 -5.18 -4.69
CA ARG A 598 13.00 -4.88 -5.96
C ARG A 598 14.38 -5.49 -6.05
N LEU A 599 15.17 -5.42 -4.96
CA LEU A 599 16.48 -6.08 -4.87
C LEU A 599 16.36 -7.61 -5.00
N ALA A 600 15.31 -8.21 -4.44
CA ALA A 600 15.04 -9.64 -4.58
C ALA A 600 14.74 -10.08 -6.03
N LYS A 601 14.33 -9.14 -6.89
CA LYS A 601 14.09 -9.37 -8.33
C LYS A 601 15.28 -9.00 -9.22
N GLU A 602 16.43 -8.63 -8.65
CA GLU A 602 17.64 -8.40 -9.43
C GLU A 602 18.23 -9.72 -9.94
N ARG A 603 19.06 -9.63 -10.99
CA ARG A 603 19.64 -10.81 -11.66
C ARG A 603 20.49 -11.68 -10.74
N VAL A 604 21.20 -11.07 -9.82
CA VAL A 604 21.96 -11.73 -8.75
C VAL A 604 21.51 -11.09 -7.44
N PRO A 605 20.49 -11.67 -6.78
CA PRO A 605 19.98 -11.12 -5.52
C PRO A 605 21.05 -11.25 -4.45
N ASP A 606 21.35 -10.16 -3.76
CA ASP A 606 22.15 -10.17 -2.53
C ASP A 606 21.27 -10.69 -1.38
N VAL A 607 21.34 -11.99 -1.14
CA VAL A 607 20.48 -12.68 -0.17
C VAL A 607 20.69 -12.14 1.24
N GLU A 608 21.93 -11.83 1.61
CA GLU A 608 22.27 -11.32 2.94
C GLU A 608 21.73 -9.92 3.15
N ARG A 609 21.90 -9.03 2.19
CA ARG A 609 21.34 -7.68 2.22
C ARG A 609 19.81 -7.70 2.26
N ILE A 610 19.17 -8.58 1.50
CA ILE A 610 17.71 -8.76 1.52
C ILE A 610 17.25 -9.22 2.91
N ALA A 611 17.97 -10.14 3.55
CA ALA A 611 17.68 -10.60 4.91
C ALA A 611 17.82 -9.45 5.93
N ARG A 612 18.90 -8.67 5.87
CA ARG A 612 19.11 -7.49 6.73
C ARG A 612 18.03 -6.44 6.56
N LEU A 613 17.62 -6.13 5.32
CA LEU A 613 16.50 -5.23 5.05
C LEU A 613 15.16 -5.77 5.58
N ARG A 614 14.97 -7.08 5.57
CA ARG A 614 13.80 -7.68 6.19
C ARG A 614 13.78 -7.45 7.69
N THR A 615 14.90 -7.68 8.36
CA THR A 615 15.06 -7.43 9.81
C THR A 615 14.85 -5.95 10.12
N ALA A 616 15.48 -5.03 9.39
CA ALA A 616 15.30 -3.58 9.55
C ALA A 616 13.83 -3.17 9.40
N THR A 617 13.13 -3.69 8.38
CA THR A 617 11.69 -3.40 8.16
C THR A 617 10.83 -3.89 9.32
N GLN A 618 11.11 -5.09 9.84
CA GLN A 618 10.38 -5.67 10.97
C GLN A 618 10.65 -4.88 12.26
N ALA A 619 11.91 -4.54 12.52
CA ALA A 619 12.30 -3.73 13.67
C ALA A 619 11.67 -2.33 13.61
N ALA A 620 11.69 -1.64 12.46
CA ALA A 620 11.05 -0.34 12.28
C ALA A 620 9.54 -0.37 12.58
N HIS A 621 8.84 -1.43 12.16
CA HIS A 621 7.43 -1.60 12.51
C HIS A 621 7.23 -1.78 14.02
N ARG A 622 8.08 -2.57 14.70
CA ARG A 622 7.99 -2.78 16.15
C ARG A 622 8.32 -1.50 16.92
N VAL A 623 9.36 -0.77 16.52
CA VAL A 623 9.71 0.55 17.08
C VAL A 623 8.52 1.49 17.06
N ARG A 624 7.90 1.66 15.89
CA ARG A 624 6.72 2.51 15.76
C ARG A 624 5.56 2.03 16.64
N ASP A 625 5.30 0.72 16.68
CA ASP A 625 4.21 0.15 17.49
C ASP A 625 4.43 0.40 18.99
N HIS A 626 5.67 0.25 19.48
CA HIS A 626 5.99 0.59 20.85
C HIS A 626 5.86 2.08 21.16
N LEU A 627 6.24 2.97 20.23
CA LEU A 627 6.05 4.41 20.39
C LEU A 627 4.56 4.79 20.45
N ILE A 628 3.72 4.19 19.58
CA ILE A 628 2.26 4.35 19.65
C ILE A 628 1.72 3.85 20.98
N ALA A 629 2.21 2.69 21.47
CA ALA A 629 1.78 2.13 22.75
C ALA A 629 2.14 3.06 23.92
N VAL A 630 3.37 3.57 23.97
CA VAL A 630 3.82 4.53 24.98
C VAL A 630 2.95 5.79 24.96
N GLY A 631 2.78 6.44 23.79
CA GLY A 631 1.96 7.64 23.66
C GLY A 631 0.48 7.42 23.99
N ARG A 632 -0.05 6.19 23.84
CA ARG A 632 -1.43 5.86 24.25
C ARG A 632 -1.57 5.61 25.73
N MET A 633 -0.55 5.03 26.36
CA MET A 633 -0.53 4.80 27.79
C MET A 633 -0.35 6.09 28.58
N SER A 634 0.32 7.10 28.01
CA SER A 634 0.64 8.40 28.63
C SER A 634 -0.43 9.48 28.48
N ARG A 635 -1.60 9.16 27.98
CA ARG A 635 -2.63 10.15 27.58
C ARG A 635 -3.43 10.77 28.76
N GLU A 636 -3.16 10.45 29.97
CA GLU A 636 -3.87 11.01 31.13
C GLU A 636 -3.10 12.23 31.64
N GLU A 637 -3.79 13.37 31.82
CA GLU A 637 -3.22 14.64 32.27
C GLU A 637 -2.61 14.55 33.69
N ASP A 638 -1.60 15.36 34.00
CA ASP A 638 -0.96 15.52 35.30
C ASP A 638 -0.33 14.24 35.91
N ILE A 639 0.27 13.39 35.09
CA ILE A 639 0.95 12.19 35.56
C ILE A 639 2.48 12.42 35.59
N ASP A 640 3.09 12.25 36.79
CA ASP A 640 4.54 12.19 36.91
C ASP A 640 5.06 10.90 36.24
N SER A 641 5.63 11.06 35.06
CA SER A 641 6.15 9.98 34.22
C SER A 641 7.58 9.56 34.63
N GLY A 642 8.20 10.27 35.58
CA GLY A 642 9.59 10.03 36.00
C GLY A 642 10.56 10.13 34.81
N PRO A 643 11.56 9.23 34.68
CA PRO A 643 12.63 9.32 33.68
C PRO A 643 12.21 8.83 32.28
N VAL A 644 10.91 8.70 31.98
CA VAL A 644 10.42 8.17 30.68
C VAL A 644 10.78 9.11 29.51
N PRO A 645 10.59 10.45 29.61
CA PRO A 645 10.94 11.36 28.53
C PRO A 645 12.43 11.33 28.18
N GLU A 646 13.30 11.36 29.20
CA GLU A 646 14.74 11.33 29.02
C GLU A 646 15.22 10.04 28.32
N ILE A 647 14.59 8.90 28.64
CA ILE A 647 14.87 7.64 27.96
C ILE A 647 14.48 7.72 26.47
N LEU A 648 13.32 8.31 26.16
CA LEU A 648 12.87 8.49 24.78
C LEU A 648 13.79 9.42 24.00
N ASP A 649 14.21 10.53 24.58
CA ASP A 649 15.15 11.46 23.94
C ASP A 649 16.51 10.80 23.65
N ARG A 650 17.02 10.01 24.58
CA ARG A 650 18.25 9.23 24.36
C ARG A 650 18.10 8.21 23.20
N ILE A 651 16.94 7.55 23.10
CA ILE A 651 16.65 6.64 22.00
C ILE A 651 16.55 7.41 20.67
N ALA A 652 15.98 8.62 20.68
CA ALA A 652 15.90 9.46 19.50
C ALA A 652 17.30 9.90 19.03
N ASP A 653 18.16 10.29 19.96
CA ASP A 653 19.54 10.67 19.66
C ASP A 653 20.34 9.50 19.07
N GLN A 654 20.16 8.28 19.59
CA GLN A 654 20.78 7.08 19.05
C GLN A 654 20.36 6.81 17.57
N LEU A 655 19.07 6.99 17.26
CA LEU A 655 18.58 6.86 15.89
C LEU A 655 19.15 7.94 14.97
N GLU A 656 19.32 9.17 15.44
CA GLU A 656 19.87 10.28 14.66
C GLU A 656 21.37 10.15 14.44
N GLU A 657 22.13 9.72 15.47
CA GLU A 657 23.55 9.37 15.35
C GLU A 657 23.74 8.29 14.29
N ALA A 658 22.91 7.24 14.29
CA ALA A 658 22.95 6.19 13.28
C ALA A 658 22.57 6.69 11.88
N ALA A 659 21.61 7.61 11.77
CA ALA A 659 21.25 8.24 10.49
C ALA A 659 22.42 9.06 9.93
N THR A 660 23.11 9.83 10.76
CA THR A 660 24.28 10.62 10.40
C THR A 660 25.45 9.73 9.95
N ALA A 661 25.69 8.62 10.64
CA ALA A 661 26.73 7.66 10.28
C ALA A 661 26.49 6.99 8.91
N LEU A 662 25.23 6.93 8.44
CA LEU A 662 24.90 6.47 7.09
C LEU A 662 25.14 7.52 6.01
N GLU A 663 25.08 8.82 6.32
CA GLU A 663 25.35 9.92 5.38
C GLU A 663 26.84 10.17 5.20
N ASP A 664 27.59 10.21 6.28
CA ASP A 664 29.04 10.38 6.30
C ASP A 664 29.67 9.16 7.00
N PRO A 665 29.94 8.08 6.26
CA PRO A 665 30.67 6.96 6.83
C PRO A 665 32.02 7.49 7.34
N PRO A 666 32.35 7.32 8.64
CA PRO A 666 33.61 7.78 9.15
C PRO A 666 34.71 7.13 8.31
N ASP A 667 35.54 7.97 7.65
CA ASP A 667 36.78 7.51 7.07
C ASP A 667 37.48 6.69 8.15
N ALA A 668 38.02 5.53 7.78
CA ALA A 668 38.64 4.57 8.69
C ALA A 668 39.77 5.27 9.50
N VAL A 669 39.37 6.11 10.44
CA VAL A 669 40.27 6.77 11.37
C VAL A 669 40.55 5.81 12.50
N THR A 670 41.66 5.14 12.40
CA THR A 670 42.46 4.66 13.50
C THR A 670 42.43 5.67 14.65
N GLY A 671 41.62 5.43 15.66
CA GLY A 671 41.62 6.29 16.83
C GLY A 671 40.80 5.66 17.92
N ASP A 672 41.51 5.04 18.85
CA ASP A 672 41.11 4.62 20.18
C ASP A 672 40.34 5.76 20.91
N SER A 673 39.08 6.00 20.53
CA SER A 673 38.14 6.73 21.35
C SER A 673 37.42 5.67 22.16
N GLY A 674 37.71 5.61 23.46
CA GLY A 674 37.04 4.82 24.46
C GLY A 674 35.54 5.19 24.54
N SER A 675 34.83 5.03 23.45
CA SER A 675 33.40 5.15 23.32
C SER A 675 32.79 3.93 24.00
N ARG A 676 32.26 4.16 25.22
CA ARG A 676 31.32 3.21 25.84
C ARG A 676 30.30 2.81 24.80
N ASP A 677 30.04 1.51 24.71
CA ASP A 677 29.01 0.94 23.86
C ASP A 677 27.71 1.77 24.03
N PRO A 678 27.07 2.27 22.96
CA PRO A 678 25.83 3.02 23.07
C PRO A 678 24.74 2.27 23.89
N SER A 679 24.81 0.95 23.97
CA SER A 679 23.94 0.12 24.80
C SER A 679 24.18 0.31 26.31
N ASP A 680 25.40 0.59 26.74
CA ASP A 680 25.73 0.79 28.15
C ASP A 680 25.16 2.11 28.72
N ARG A 681 24.94 3.11 27.86
CA ARG A 681 24.41 4.42 28.29
C ARG A 681 22.96 4.42 28.71
N LEU A 682 22.15 3.49 28.20
CA LEU A 682 20.71 3.35 28.54
C LEU A 682 20.48 2.47 29.79
N ASP A 683 21.47 1.72 30.27
CA ASP A 683 21.29 0.82 31.40
C ASP A 683 21.09 1.59 32.74
N ASP A 684 21.75 2.75 32.87
CA ASP A 684 21.60 3.60 34.06
C ASP A 684 20.19 4.22 34.09
N GLU A 685 19.68 4.75 32.98
CA GLU A 685 18.32 5.32 32.88
C GLU A 685 17.23 4.27 33.13
N PHE A 686 17.45 3.03 32.65
CA PHE A 686 16.51 1.94 32.98
C PHE A 686 16.57 1.48 34.42
N ALA A 687 17.73 1.55 35.06
CA ALA A 687 17.85 1.30 36.50
C ALA A 687 17.11 2.38 37.33
N ASP A 688 17.21 3.65 36.92
CA ASP A 688 16.46 4.75 37.48
C ASP A 688 14.94 4.58 37.32
N LEU A 689 14.48 4.14 36.17
CA LEU A 689 13.07 3.81 35.92
C LEU A 689 12.57 2.71 36.87
N ASP A 690 13.38 1.66 37.10
CA ASP A 690 13.04 0.56 38.01
C ASP A 690 13.02 1.03 39.49
N ALA A 691 13.96 1.88 39.88
CA ALA A 691 14.00 2.49 41.20
C ALA A 691 12.77 3.41 41.42
N TYR A 692 12.44 4.20 40.40
CA TYR A 692 11.26 5.07 40.42
C TYR A 692 9.97 4.26 40.56
N LEU A 693 9.75 3.21 39.77
CA LEU A 693 8.59 2.33 39.87
C LEU A 693 8.47 1.67 41.27
N SER A 694 9.60 1.23 41.82
CA SER A 694 9.65 0.66 43.16
C SER A 694 9.28 1.68 44.24
N LYS A 695 9.69 2.94 44.08
CA LYS A 695 9.32 4.07 44.95
C LYS A 695 7.82 4.35 44.89
N LEU A 696 7.23 4.40 43.68
CA LEU A 696 5.78 4.58 43.48
C LEU A 696 4.98 3.46 44.14
N ALA A 697 5.40 2.21 43.99
CA ALA A 697 4.72 1.06 44.61
C ALA A 697 4.73 1.13 46.13
N ARG A 698 5.87 1.50 46.75
CA ARG A 698 5.97 1.71 48.21
C ARG A 698 5.08 2.86 48.70
N LYS A 699 5.11 4.00 48.03
CA LYS A 699 4.27 5.16 48.38
C LYS A 699 2.77 4.83 48.27
N ARG A 700 2.35 4.08 47.23
CA ARG A 700 0.94 3.69 47.09
C ARG A 700 0.48 2.76 48.19
N ARG A 701 1.32 1.84 48.66
CA ARG A 701 1.00 1.01 49.83
C ARG A 701 0.84 1.86 51.11
N ALA A 702 1.74 2.80 51.35
CA ALA A 702 1.65 3.71 52.48
C ALA A 702 0.35 4.55 52.44
N GLU A 703 -0.07 5.08 51.28
CA GLU A 703 -1.37 5.78 51.16
C GLU A 703 -2.54 4.92 51.64
N VAL A 704 -2.55 3.64 51.29
CA VAL A 704 -3.63 2.72 51.70
C VAL A 704 -3.55 2.39 53.19
N GLU A 705 -2.36 2.22 53.73
CA GLU A 705 -2.13 2.03 55.18
C GLU A 705 -2.56 3.25 55.98
N GLU A 706 -2.42 4.47 55.43
CA GLU A 706 -2.90 5.73 56.01
C GLU A 706 -4.41 5.96 55.87
N GLY A 707 -5.14 5.02 55.26
CA GLY A 707 -6.60 5.02 55.22
C GLY A 707 -7.20 5.56 53.92
N VAL A 708 -6.39 5.80 52.85
CA VAL A 708 -6.91 6.13 51.55
C VAL A 708 -7.63 4.90 50.96
N GLU A 709 -8.85 5.08 50.46
CA GLU A 709 -9.60 3.98 49.85
C GLU A 709 -8.80 3.30 48.72
N THR A 710 -8.87 1.97 48.66
CA THR A 710 -8.11 1.17 47.71
C THR A 710 -8.43 1.51 46.27
N ASP A 711 -9.66 1.98 45.98
CA ASP A 711 -10.14 2.40 44.66
C ASP A 711 -10.03 3.89 44.39
N ALA A 712 -9.57 4.69 45.36
CA ALA A 712 -9.39 6.12 45.16
C ALA A 712 -8.45 6.41 43.97
N PHE A 713 -8.86 7.33 43.13
CA PHE A 713 -8.06 7.85 42.06
C PHE A 713 -7.06 8.88 42.59
N THR A 714 -5.88 8.40 42.96
CA THR A 714 -4.79 9.28 43.42
C THR A 714 -3.73 9.46 42.34
N PRO A 715 -2.99 10.58 42.32
CA PRO A 715 -1.87 10.77 41.38
C PRO A 715 -0.85 9.64 41.45
N LEU A 716 -0.55 9.12 42.65
CA LEU A 716 0.36 7.97 42.79
C LEU A 716 -0.16 6.69 42.15
N ARG A 717 -1.45 6.42 42.22
CA ARG A 717 -2.05 5.28 41.57
C ARG A 717 -1.97 5.43 40.03
N HIS A 718 -2.21 6.64 39.54
CA HIS A 718 -2.12 6.93 38.10
C HIS A 718 -0.68 6.77 37.60
N ALA A 719 0.29 7.36 38.30
CA ALA A 719 1.70 7.23 37.97
C ALA A 719 2.15 5.75 37.97
N LEU A 720 1.75 4.98 39.01
CA LEU A 720 2.08 3.56 39.09
C LEU A 720 1.51 2.77 37.88
N LEU A 721 0.25 2.98 37.52
CA LEU A 721 -0.38 2.35 36.39
C LEU A 721 0.32 2.70 35.07
N HIS A 722 0.62 3.99 34.91
CA HIS A 722 1.27 4.52 33.72
C HIS A 722 2.69 3.93 33.56
N VAL A 723 3.55 4.13 34.53
CA VAL A 723 4.96 3.70 34.46
C VAL A 723 5.08 2.17 34.36
N SER A 724 4.19 1.40 35.02
CA SER A 724 4.17 -0.06 34.88
C SER A 724 3.91 -0.53 33.44
N GLY A 725 3.01 0.13 32.74
CA GLY A 725 2.71 -0.18 31.33
C GLY A 725 3.84 0.23 30.38
N VAL A 726 4.33 1.47 30.57
CA VAL A 726 5.35 2.07 29.69
C VAL A 726 6.72 1.38 29.82
N ARG A 727 7.11 0.98 31.05
CA ARG A 727 8.40 0.34 31.31
C ARG A 727 8.72 -0.82 30.39
N TYR A 728 7.74 -1.69 30.17
CA TYR A 728 7.94 -2.85 29.30
C TYR A 728 8.06 -2.43 27.83
N ALA A 729 7.19 -1.52 27.38
CA ALA A 729 7.23 -1.01 26.01
C ALA A 729 8.59 -0.35 25.71
N LEU A 730 9.15 0.41 26.64
CA LEU A 730 10.47 1.03 26.50
C LEU A 730 11.61 0.01 26.42
N ARG A 731 11.58 -1.05 27.27
CA ARG A 731 12.59 -2.12 27.19
C ARG A 731 12.56 -2.87 25.85
N SER A 732 11.37 -3.16 25.35
CA SER A 732 11.22 -3.76 24.03
C SER A 732 11.64 -2.79 22.92
N LEU A 733 11.29 -1.50 23.05
CA LEU A 733 11.69 -0.45 22.12
C LEU A 733 13.21 -0.35 22.00
N ARG A 734 13.95 -0.40 23.11
CA ARG A 734 15.43 -0.40 23.12
C ARG A 734 15.99 -1.54 22.25
N GLY A 735 15.52 -2.77 22.46
CA GLY A 735 15.96 -3.93 21.68
C GLY A 735 15.64 -3.77 20.20
N ASP A 736 14.44 -3.32 19.88
CA ASP A 736 14.01 -3.13 18.49
C ASP A 736 14.76 -1.97 17.79
N VAL A 737 15.14 -0.92 18.53
CA VAL A 737 15.99 0.17 18.00
C VAL A 737 17.40 -0.34 17.71
N THR A 738 17.97 -1.15 18.60
CA THR A 738 19.26 -1.81 18.35
C THR A 738 19.20 -2.68 17.09
N ASP A 739 18.20 -3.56 16.97
CA ASP A 739 17.97 -4.38 15.78
C ASP A 739 17.82 -3.53 14.50
N LEU A 740 17.11 -2.41 14.59
CA LEU A 740 16.89 -1.50 13.46
C LEU A 740 18.20 -0.83 13.03
N VAL A 741 18.96 -0.28 13.97
CA VAL A 741 20.22 0.42 13.70
C VAL A 741 21.26 -0.55 13.13
N GLU A 742 21.49 -1.68 13.77
CA GLU A 742 22.44 -2.70 13.32
C GLU A 742 22.10 -3.22 11.91
N SER A 743 20.82 -3.54 11.70
CA SER A 743 20.36 -4.04 10.39
C SER A 743 20.45 -2.97 9.31
N ALA A 744 20.20 -1.69 9.61
CA ALA A 744 20.28 -0.58 8.66
C ALA A 744 21.74 -0.31 8.28
N LEU A 745 22.65 -0.21 9.26
CA LEU A 745 24.08 -0.02 9.02
C LEU A 745 24.68 -1.18 8.22
N ALA A 746 24.36 -2.42 8.59
CA ALA A 746 24.83 -3.60 7.90
C ALA A 746 24.27 -3.74 6.47
N ALA A 747 23.06 -3.24 6.18
CA ALA A 747 22.48 -3.25 4.85
C ALA A 747 23.06 -2.16 3.92
N SER A 748 23.59 -1.07 4.46
CA SER A 748 24.18 0.03 3.68
C SER A 748 25.54 -0.34 3.08
N HIS A 749 26.35 -1.13 3.78
CA HIS A 749 27.70 -1.54 3.36
C HIS A 749 27.68 -2.92 2.72
N PRO A 750 27.94 -3.08 1.43
CA PRO A 750 28.09 -4.39 0.81
C PRO A 750 29.50 -4.92 1.07
N GLY A 751 29.64 -5.98 1.84
CA GLY A 751 30.74 -6.91 1.63
C GLY A 751 31.86 -7.04 2.65
N GLU A 752 31.66 -6.75 3.94
CA GLU A 752 32.51 -7.43 4.94
C GLU A 752 31.74 -8.63 5.51
N PRO A 753 32.22 -9.85 5.30
CA PRO A 753 31.64 -11.01 5.98
C PRO A 753 31.84 -10.79 7.48
N VAL A 754 30.74 -10.74 8.22
CA VAL A 754 30.79 -10.80 9.69
C VAL A 754 31.60 -12.03 10.07
N GLN A 755 32.78 -11.81 10.64
CA GLN A 755 33.55 -12.89 11.24
C GLN A 755 32.66 -13.51 12.31
N ASP A 756 32.23 -14.76 12.05
CA ASP A 756 31.58 -15.60 13.05
C ASP A 756 32.40 -15.51 14.35
N LYS A 757 31.84 -14.84 15.35
CA LYS A 757 32.38 -14.93 16.71
C LYS A 757 32.23 -16.41 17.10
N PRO A 758 33.34 -17.12 17.38
CA PRO A 758 33.22 -18.49 17.77
C PRO A 758 32.42 -18.57 19.05
N THR A 759 31.28 -19.26 18.99
CA THR A 759 30.54 -19.73 20.16
C THR A 759 31.55 -20.41 21.11
N ARG A 760 31.88 -19.74 22.21
CA ARG A 760 32.63 -20.37 23.29
C ARG A 760 31.76 -21.46 23.92
N PRO A 761 32.36 -22.64 24.22
CA PRO A 761 31.67 -23.78 24.75
C PRO A 761 31.10 -23.57 26.15
#